data_f77c3254a78ef974f1235f1c8d3f4329
#
_entry.id   f77c3254a78ef974f1235f1c8d3f4329
#
_cell.length_a   1.000
_cell.length_b   1.000
_cell.length_c   1.000
_cell.angle_alpha   90.00
_cell.angle_beta   90.00
_cell.angle_gamma   90.00
#
_symmetry.space_group_name_H-M   'P 1'
#
loop_
_entity.id
_entity.type
_entity.pdbx_description
1 polymer ?
#
loop_
_entity_poly.entity_id
_entity_poly.type
_entity_poly.pdbx_seq_one_letter_code
_entity_poly.pdbx_strand_id
1 'polypeptide(L)'
;MIPEGIAYGGDYNPEQWPEEVWAEDVRLMREAGVNMVSVNIFAWALLEPREGAYDFSRLDKILALLNENGIAADLATPTAAPPAWFFRAHPEALPVDKDGRRLSYGSRQTFCPSSPAYREAALRITRVLGERYADHPAVVMWHVHNEYGCHNAECYCDVSAGAFRVWLRERYGDLDALNHAWGTAFWSQWYYDWDEIIPPRATGAVPNPTHQLDWRRFCSDALLSLCKAEREVLREAAPSVPATTNFMVMYNFDALDYWRWAPELDVVSNDHYLRSTDPESEIDIALSGDLVRSLAGGPWLLMEHSTGAVNWQPVNRAKNAGELRRNALAHVARGADGIAYFQWRAAKAGAEQWHSAMLPHAGTDSQIWRDVVALGADLKALAEVRGSTSPASVAVVWDWNARWALELPSQPSESVRYLDLVRSWYEPLWRSGVAVDFVHPSADLSRYRLVLAPALYLVDDEGAENLTGFASDGGTLVVGFHSGAVDTNCHVRLGGYPGAFREALGVSTDELFPLLPDETVALDGGGTASLWSERVRLAGADAVTSYTEGPLAGVPAVTRHTYGEGVAWYLATHPDPDTLAALLDRVRTEAGVVPVRETPEGVETVLRRGEDADYVFLINHGERNAEVQVASQATELLSGKRVDGGRVTVAPGDVVVVRESR
;
A
#
# COMPACT_ATOMS: atom_id res chain seq x y z
N MET A 1 -19.56 -11.04 -14.50
CA MET A 1 -19.51 -10.71 -13.05
C MET A 1 -18.27 -11.38 -12.46
N ILE A 2 -17.57 -10.67 -11.58
CA ILE A 2 -16.46 -11.27 -10.80
C ILE A 2 -16.98 -12.58 -10.18
N PRO A 3 -16.19 -13.69 -10.19
CA PRO A 3 -16.65 -15.01 -9.75
C PRO A 3 -17.33 -14.99 -8.37
N GLU A 4 -18.30 -15.86 -8.17
CA GLU A 4 -18.88 -16.08 -6.84
C GLU A 4 -17.83 -16.65 -5.88
N GLY A 5 -17.84 -16.22 -4.61
CA GLY A 5 -16.83 -16.56 -3.62
C GLY A 5 -15.53 -15.77 -3.78
N ILE A 6 -14.44 -16.28 -3.24
CA ILE A 6 -13.11 -15.66 -3.34
C ILE A 6 -12.54 -15.89 -4.74
N ALA A 7 -12.10 -14.82 -5.42
CA ALA A 7 -11.42 -14.94 -6.70
C ALA A 7 -10.04 -15.59 -6.50
N TYR A 8 -9.63 -16.50 -7.39
CA TYR A 8 -8.36 -17.21 -7.29
C TYR A 8 -7.73 -17.42 -8.65
N GLY A 9 -6.46 -17.07 -8.78
CA GLY A 9 -5.69 -17.25 -10.00
C GLY A 9 -4.39 -16.50 -10.03
N GLY A 10 -4.07 -15.90 -11.15
CA GLY A 10 -2.84 -15.13 -11.33
C GLY A 10 -2.67 -14.64 -12.76
N ASP A 11 -1.54 -14.02 -13.02
CA ASP A 11 -1.18 -13.51 -14.34
C ASP A 11 -0.96 -14.65 -15.30
N TYR A 12 -1.76 -14.71 -16.33
CA TYR A 12 -1.65 -15.70 -17.38
C TYR A 12 -1.04 -15.07 -18.64
N ASN A 13 0.17 -15.51 -18.98
CA ASN A 13 0.96 -15.02 -20.10
C ASN A 13 1.06 -16.11 -21.20
N PRO A 14 -0.05 -16.46 -21.88
CA PRO A 14 -0.07 -17.54 -22.89
C PRO A 14 0.80 -17.22 -24.11
N GLU A 15 1.09 -15.95 -24.36
CA GLU A 15 1.97 -15.50 -25.43
C GLU A 15 3.42 -15.97 -25.31
N GLN A 16 3.83 -16.36 -24.10
CA GLN A 16 5.17 -16.91 -23.84
C GLN A 16 5.28 -18.40 -24.23
N TRP A 17 4.16 -19.04 -24.59
CA TRP A 17 4.05 -20.48 -24.83
C TRP A 17 3.38 -20.79 -26.18
N PRO A 18 3.73 -21.93 -26.81
CA PRO A 18 3.03 -22.36 -28.01
C PRO A 18 1.59 -22.78 -27.70
N GLU A 19 0.71 -22.69 -28.69
CA GLU A 19 -0.75 -22.87 -28.53
C GLU A 19 -1.12 -24.26 -27.94
N GLU A 20 -0.31 -25.29 -28.21
CA GLU A 20 -0.53 -26.64 -27.69
C GLU A 20 -0.47 -26.73 -26.16
N VAL A 21 0.17 -25.78 -25.49
CA VAL A 21 0.29 -25.71 -24.02
C VAL A 21 -0.97 -25.16 -23.36
N TRP A 22 -1.75 -24.34 -24.05
CA TRP A 22 -2.87 -23.61 -23.46
C TRP A 22 -3.99 -24.52 -22.94
N ALA A 23 -4.29 -25.61 -23.65
CA ALA A 23 -5.29 -26.58 -23.23
C ALA A 23 -4.85 -27.31 -21.92
N GLU A 24 -3.56 -27.60 -21.79
CA GLU A 24 -3.02 -28.15 -20.54
C GLU A 24 -3.10 -27.12 -19.41
N ASP A 25 -2.74 -25.87 -19.68
CA ASP A 25 -2.82 -24.79 -18.69
C ASP A 25 -4.23 -24.67 -18.10
N VAL A 26 -5.24 -24.57 -18.95
CA VAL A 26 -6.63 -24.44 -18.51
C VAL A 26 -7.12 -25.68 -17.74
N ARG A 27 -6.71 -26.88 -18.17
CA ARG A 27 -7.00 -28.12 -17.42
C ARG A 27 -6.41 -28.07 -16.00
N LEU A 28 -5.14 -27.63 -15.88
CA LEU A 28 -4.45 -27.50 -14.59
C LEU A 28 -5.02 -26.35 -13.74
N MET A 29 -5.42 -25.24 -14.37
CA MET A 29 -6.14 -24.16 -13.68
C MET A 29 -7.40 -24.67 -12.98
N ARG A 30 -8.20 -25.47 -13.69
CA ARG A 30 -9.41 -26.09 -13.10
C ARG A 30 -9.08 -27.08 -11.99
N GLU A 31 -8.00 -27.85 -12.12
CA GLU A 31 -7.51 -28.75 -11.07
C GLU A 31 -7.11 -27.98 -9.82
N ALA A 32 -6.46 -26.82 -9.99
CA ALA A 32 -6.07 -25.92 -8.90
C ALA A 32 -7.23 -25.11 -8.30
N GLY A 33 -8.41 -25.13 -8.91
CA GLY A 33 -9.55 -24.32 -8.46
C GLY A 33 -9.49 -22.86 -8.90
N VAL A 34 -8.66 -22.54 -9.89
CA VAL A 34 -8.58 -21.19 -10.49
C VAL A 34 -9.90 -20.84 -11.15
N ASN A 35 -10.42 -19.64 -10.86
CA ASN A 35 -11.69 -19.12 -11.38
C ASN A 35 -11.56 -17.77 -12.09
N MET A 36 -10.41 -17.08 -11.96
CA MET A 36 -10.13 -15.81 -12.61
C MET A 36 -8.62 -15.70 -12.92
N VAL A 37 -8.26 -15.13 -14.06
CA VAL A 37 -6.86 -14.84 -14.43
C VAL A 37 -6.76 -13.46 -15.07
N SER A 38 -5.63 -12.76 -14.82
CA SER A 38 -5.28 -11.54 -15.55
C SER A 38 -4.56 -11.93 -16.85
N VAL A 39 -4.97 -11.34 -17.97
CA VAL A 39 -4.42 -11.67 -19.29
C VAL A 39 -4.07 -10.42 -20.07
N ASN A 40 -3.16 -10.54 -21.05
CA ASN A 40 -2.81 -9.48 -22.00
C ASN A 40 -1.95 -8.34 -21.43
N ILE A 41 -1.40 -8.45 -20.24
CA ILE A 41 -0.75 -7.35 -19.48
C ILE A 41 0.38 -6.70 -20.29
N PHE A 42 1.22 -7.48 -20.98
CA PHE A 42 2.38 -6.97 -21.73
C PHE A 42 2.32 -7.26 -23.24
N ALA A 43 1.13 -7.60 -23.77
CA ALA A 43 0.99 -8.13 -25.12
C ALA A 43 0.90 -7.07 -26.24
N TRP A 44 1.13 -5.76 -25.99
CA TRP A 44 0.92 -4.70 -26.99
C TRP A 44 1.59 -4.98 -28.33
N ALA A 45 2.88 -5.34 -28.31
CA ALA A 45 3.62 -5.60 -29.56
C ALA A 45 3.07 -6.78 -30.39
N LEU A 46 2.36 -7.71 -29.75
CA LEU A 46 1.71 -8.84 -30.42
C LEU A 46 0.34 -8.46 -30.98
N LEU A 47 -0.39 -7.60 -30.27
CA LEU A 47 -1.69 -7.09 -30.69
C LEU A 47 -1.57 -6.04 -31.80
N GLU A 48 -0.54 -5.21 -31.76
CA GLU A 48 -0.28 -4.13 -32.72
C GLU A 48 1.19 -4.22 -33.20
N PRO A 49 1.51 -5.18 -34.12
CA PRO A 49 2.87 -5.37 -34.60
C PRO A 49 3.41 -4.18 -35.42
N ARG A 50 2.51 -3.33 -35.90
CA ARG A 50 2.79 -2.04 -36.55
C ARG A 50 1.67 -1.09 -36.20
N GLU A 51 1.95 0.20 -36.18
CA GLU A 51 0.95 1.22 -35.90
C GLU A 51 -0.34 1.04 -36.72
N GLY A 52 -1.47 0.93 -36.00
CA GLY A 52 -2.80 0.74 -36.60
C GLY A 52 -3.07 -0.62 -37.24
N ALA A 53 -2.12 -1.54 -37.20
CA ALA A 53 -2.31 -2.90 -37.76
C ALA A 53 -2.47 -3.89 -36.59
N TYR A 54 -3.70 -4.37 -36.39
CA TYR A 54 -4.06 -5.19 -35.24
C TYR A 54 -4.19 -6.67 -35.60
N ASP A 55 -3.73 -7.55 -34.68
CA ASP A 55 -3.95 -9.01 -34.72
C ASP A 55 -4.44 -9.49 -33.34
N PHE A 56 -5.73 -9.73 -33.23
CA PHE A 56 -6.37 -10.25 -32.05
C PHE A 56 -6.58 -11.77 -32.04
N SER A 57 -6.15 -12.47 -33.08
CA SER A 57 -6.43 -13.89 -33.26
C SER A 57 -5.99 -14.76 -32.08
N ARG A 58 -4.89 -14.44 -31.46
CA ARG A 58 -4.39 -15.11 -30.25
C ARG A 58 -5.28 -14.83 -29.04
N LEU A 59 -5.57 -13.56 -28.76
CA LEU A 59 -6.37 -13.15 -27.60
C LEU A 59 -7.81 -13.67 -27.72
N ASP A 60 -8.40 -13.66 -28.93
CA ASP A 60 -9.71 -14.24 -29.18
C ASP A 60 -9.76 -15.72 -28.77
N LYS A 61 -8.76 -16.51 -29.16
CA LYS A 61 -8.67 -17.94 -28.80
C LYS A 61 -8.51 -18.16 -27.31
N ILE A 62 -7.68 -17.35 -26.66
CA ILE A 62 -7.46 -17.45 -25.20
C ILE A 62 -8.75 -17.13 -24.45
N LEU A 63 -9.41 -16.03 -24.75
CA LEU A 63 -10.65 -15.65 -24.08
C LEU A 63 -11.78 -16.67 -24.32
N ALA A 64 -11.87 -17.23 -25.54
CA ALA A 64 -12.81 -18.31 -25.84
C ALA A 64 -12.51 -19.55 -24.99
N LEU A 65 -11.24 -19.98 -24.91
CA LEU A 65 -10.81 -21.13 -24.12
C LEU A 65 -11.10 -20.95 -22.63
N LEU A 66 -10.84 -19.76 -22.07
CA LEU A 66 -11.16 -19.43 -20.68
C LEU A 66 -12.67 -19.50 -20.43
N ASN A 67 -13.48 -18.88 -21.31
CA ASN A 67 -14.93 -18.89 -21.22
C ASN A 67 -15.51 -20.32 -21.25
N GLU A 68 -15.06 -21.15 -22.20
CA GLU A 68 -15.49 -22.55 -22.32
C GLU A 68 -15.21 -23.39 -21.08
N ASN A 69 -14.23 -22.97 -20.27
CA ASN A 69 -13.82 -23.66 -19.05
C ASN A 69 -14.29 -22.97 -17.76
N GLY A 70 -15.11 -21.92 -17.85
CA GLY A 70 -15.68 -21.20 -16.73
C GLY A 70 -14.66 -20.40 -15.92
N ILE A 71 -13.56 -19.96 -16.55
CA ILE A 71 -12.54 -19.11 -15.96
C ILE A 71 -12.77 -17.68 -16.44
N ALA A 72 -12.94 -16.75 -15.50
CA ALA A 72 -13.10 -15.35 -15.79
C ALA A 72 -11.76 -14.69 -16.18
N ALA A 73 -11.84 -13.65 -16.99
CA ALA A 73 -10.68 -12.85 -17.38
C ALA A 73 -10.78 -11.43 -16.79
N ASP A 74 -9.73 -11.03 -16.10
CA ASP A 74 -9.36 -9.66 -15.85
C ASP A 74 -8.49 -9.22 -17.04
N LEU A 75 -9.09 -8.47 -17.97
CA LEU A 75 -8.45 -8.17 -19.26
C LEU A 75 -7.65 -6.87 -19.17
N ALA A 76 -6.32 -6.98 -19.32
CA ALA A 76 -5.46 -5.83 -19.23
C ALA A 76 -5.40 -5.00 -20.52
N THR A 77 -5.32 -3.66 -20.34
CA THR A 77 -4.76 -2.79 -21.37
C THR A 77 -3.24 -2.95 -21.33
N PRO A 78 -2.57 -3.30 -22.47
CA PRO A 78 -1.16 -3.68 -22.45
C PRO A 78 -0.22 -2.48 -22.47
N THR A 79 -0.67 -1.36 -21.96
CA THR A 79 -0.03 -0.04 -22.10
C THR A 79 1.25 0.10 -21.27
N ALA A 80 1.49 -0.82 -20.33
CA ALA A 80 2.74 -0.92 -19.57
C ALA A 80 3.96 -1.32 -20.43
N ALA A 81 3.74 -1.92 -21.62
CA ALA A 81 4.81 -2.38 -22.49
C ALA A 81 4.68 -1.84 -23.93
N PRO A 82 4.91 -0.53 -24.16
CA PRO A 82 4.85 0.05 -25.50
C PRO A 82 5.83 -0.65 -26.44
N PRO A 83 5.40 -0.95 -27.70
CA PRO A 83 6.22 -1.69 -28.64
C PRO A 83 7.41 -0.88 -29.17
N ALA A 84 8.46 -1.57 -29.62
CA ALA A 84 9.68 -0.94 -30.12
C ALA A 84 9.43 0.01 -31.31
N TRP A 85 8.42 -0.29 -32.17
CA TRP A 85 8.07 0.57 -33.29
C TRP A 85 7.59 1.95 -32.81
N PHE A 86 6.90 2.03 -31.68
CA PHE A 86 6.43 3.27 -31.07
C PHE A 86 7.63 4.19 -30.73
N PHE A 87 8.63 3.69 -30.02
CA PHE A 87 9.81 4.47 -29.65
C PHE A 87 10.71 4.86 -30.82
N ARG A 88 10.66 4.08 -31.90
CA ARG A 88 11.34 4.47 -33.14
C ARG A 88 10.64 5.64 -33.86
N ALA A 89 9.32 5.70 -33.77
CA ALA A 89 8.53 6.80 -34.29
C ALA A 89 8.56 8.03 -33.37
N HIS A 90 8.58 7.81 -32.05
CA HIS A 90 8.47 8.81 -31.00
C HIS A 90 9.62 8.72 -29.99
N PRO A 91 10.89 8.98 -30.39
CA PRO A 91 12.03 8.90 -29.47
C PRO A 91 11.97 9.94 -28.32
N GLU A 92 11.19 11.00 -28.48
CA GLU A 92 10.92 12.02 -27.46
C GLU A 92 10.05 11.49 -26.30
N ALA A 93 9.34 10.37 -26.50
CA ALA A 93 8.55 9.71 -25.48
C ALA A 93 9.41 8.89 -24.48
N LEU A 94 10.70 8.70 -24.76
CA LEU A 94 11.61 8.03 -23.82
C LEU A 94 11.86 8.91 -22.59
N PRO A 95 11.85 8.34 -21.38
CA PRO A 95 12.03 9.11 -20.15
C PRO A 95 13.48 9.56 -19.98
N VAL A 96 13.64 10.64 -19.21
CA VAL A 96 14.94 11.20 -18.81
C VAL A 96 15.02 11.14 -17.29
N ASP A 97 16.12 10.59 -16.76
CA ASP A 97 16.35 10.54 -15.33
C ASP A 97 16.79 11.89 -14.75
N LYS A 98 16.94 11.96 -13.41
CA LYS A 98 17.32 13.16 -12.69
C LYS A 98 18.69 13.72 -13.14
N ASP A 99 19.59 12.86 -13.59
CA ASP A 99 20.93 13.21 -14.05
C ASP A 99 20.95 13.65 -15.52
N GLY A 100 19.80 13.68 -16.20
CA GLY A 100 19.66 14.09 -17.59
C GLY A 100 19.95 12.99 -18.62
N ARG A 101 20.08 11.73 -18.18
CA ARG A 101 20.28 10.59 -19.09
C ARG A 101 18.94 10.14 -19.65
N ARG A 102 18.84 10.04 -20.97
CA ARG A 102 17.70 9.42 -21.63
C ARG A 102 17.76 7.90 -21.49
N LEU A 103 16.73 7.29 -20.96
CA LEU A 103 16.62 5.84 -20.83
C LEU A 103 16.28 5.22 -22.19
N SER A 104 16.62 3.94 -22.36
CA SER A 104 16.37 3.19 -23.58
C SER A 104 15.13 2.30 -23.45
N TYR A 105 14.41 2.09 -24.54
CA TYR A 105 13.39 1.06 -24.61
C TYR A 105 14.01 -0.36 -24.64
N GLY A 106 13.16 -1.38 -24.50
CA GLY A 106 13.57 -2.80 -24.43
C GLY A 106 13.24 -3.45 -23.09
N SER A 107 12.50 -2.72 -22.25
CA SER A 107 11.92 -3.19 -21.00
C SER A 107 10.50 -2.63 -20.88
N ARG A 108 9.76 -2.99 -19.80
CA ARG A 108 8.43 -2.43 -19.51
C ARG A 108 8.54 -1.00 -18.96
N GLN A 109 7.46 -0.23 -19.05
CA GLN A 109 7.28 1.09 -18.46
C GLN A 109 8.38 2.13 -18.80
N THR A 110 8.99 2.03 -19.97
CA THR A 110 10.07 2.93 -20.39
C THR A 110 9.50 4.08 -21.22
N PHE A 111 8.53 4.82 -20.70
CA PHE A 111 7.92 5.98 -21.35
C PHE A 111 7.81 7.17 -20.39
N CYS A 112 7.82 8.38 -20.94
CA CYS A 112 7.55 9.60 -20.20
C CYS A 112 6.04 9.69 -19.89
N PRO A 113 5.61 9.77 -18.61
CA PRO A 113 4.20 9.88 -18.24
C PRO A 113 3.48 11.10 -18.84
N SER A 114 4.23 12.16 -19.15
CA SER A 114 3.70 13.39 -19.73
C SER A 114 3.72 13.41 -21.26
N SER A 115 4.14 12.31 -21.93
CA SER A 115 4.25 12.27 -23.40
C SER A 115 2.87 12.28 -24.07
N PRO A 116 2.53 13.28 -24.90
CA PRO A 116 1.30 13.28 -25.67
C PRO A 116 1.22 12.11 -26.66
N ALA A 117 2.33 11.76 -27.31
CA ALA A 117 2.39 10.65 -28.25
C ALA A 117 2.10 9.29 -27.57
N TYR A 118 2.67 9.07 -26.36
CA TYR A 118 2.34 7.88 -25.58
C TYR A 118 0.87 7.84 -25.19
N ARG A 119 0.34 8.95 -24.65
CA ARG A 119 -1.07 9.04 -24.25
C ARG A 119 -2.01 8.72 -25.43
N GLU A 120 -1.76 9.30 -26.61
CA GLU A 120 -2.56 9.05 -27.80
C GLU A 120 -2.53 7.58 -28.22
N ALA A 121 -1.34 6.96 -28.26
CA ALA A 121 -1.17 5.56 -28.63
C ALA A 121 -1.83 4.62 -27.59
N ALA A 122 -1.66 4.88 -26.29
CA ALA A 122 -2.28 4.11 -25.21
C ALA A 122 -3.81 4.18 -25.26
N LEU A 123 -4.41 5.36 -25.44
CA LEU A 123 -5.85 5.51 -25.56
C LEU A 123 -6.41 4.87 -26.83
N ARG A 124 -5.64 4.87 -27.92
CA ARG A 124 -6.03 4.22 -29.18
C ARG A 124 -6.14 2.69 -29.00
N ILE A 125 -5.11 2.02 -28.44
CA ILE A 125 -5.17 0.56 -28.23
C ILE A 125 -6.22 0.20 -27.18
N THR A 126 -6.37 0.98 -26.11
CA THR A 126 -7.40 0.81 -25.09
C THR A 126 -8.80 0.85 -25.69
N ARG A 127 -9.09 1.81 -26.58
CA ARG A 127 -10.39 1.92 -27.27
C ARG A 127 -10.67 0.69 -28.14
N VAL A 128 -9.71 0.25 -28.94
CA VAL A 128 -9.86 -0.91 -29.80
C VAL A 128 -10.15 -2.19 -28.98
N LEU A 129 -9.46 -2.37 -27.84
CA LEU A 129 -9.73 -3.47 -26.93
C LEU A 129 -11.11 -3.35 -26.28
N GLY A 130 -11.47 -2.18 -25.77
CA GLY A 130 -12.76 -1.91 -25.16
C GLY A 130 -13.93 -2.21 -26.10
N GLU A 131 -13.89 -1.66 -27.32
CA GLU A 131 -14.92 -1.90 -28.35
C GLU A 131 -15.02 -3.37 -28.80
N ARG A 132 -13.88 -4.08 -28.84
CA ARG A 132 -13.86 -5.48 -29.29
C ARG A 132 -14.40 -6.44 -28.23
N TYR A 133 -14.08 -6.23 -26.96
CA TYR A 133 -14.34 -7.20 -25.90
C TYR A 133 -15.37 -6.75 -24.87
N ALA A 134 -16.08 -5.63 -25.10
CA ALA A 134 -17.12 -5.09 -24.22
C ALA A 134 -18.16 -6.13 -23.77
N ASP A 135 -18.59 -6.98 -24.68
CA ASP A 135 -19.62 -7.99 -24.46
C ASP A 135 -19.07 -9.42 -24.37
N HIS A 136 -17.73 -9.57 -24.24
CA HIS A 136 -17.14 -10.91 -24.19
C HIS A 136 -17.42 -11.57 -22.83
N PRO A 137 -18.06 -12.77 -22.79
CA PRO A 137 -18.57 -13.34 -21.53
C PRO A 137 -17.50 -13.73 -20.52
N ALA A 138 -16.25 -13.95 -20.94
CA ALA A 138 -15.14 -14.20 -20.02
C ALA A 138 -14.65 -12.92 -19.34
N VAL A 139 -14.79 -11.73 -19.96
CA VAL A 139 -14.27 -10.47 -19.43
C VAL A 139 -15.18 -9.95 -18.34
N VAL A 140 -14.68 -9.95 -17.12
CA VAL A 140 -15.44 -9.54 -15.93
C VAL A 140 -14.89 -8.28 -15.28
N MET A 141 -13.68 -7.88 -15.63
CA MET A 141 -12.97 -6.70 -15.12
C MET A 141 -11.95 -6.22 -16.17
N TRP A 142 -11.66 -4.94 -16.17
CA TRP A 142 -10.57 -4.33 -16.90
C TRP A 142 -9.40 -4.05 -15.95
N HIS A 143 -8.21 -4.54 -16.31
CA HIS A 143 -6.97 -4.20 -15.66
C HIS A 143 -6.27 -3.07 -16.44
N VAL A 144 -6.36 -1.85 -15.94
CA VAL A 144 -5.82 -0.68 -16.62
C VAL A 144 -4.30 -0.62 -16.40
N HIS A 145 -3.53 -0.74 -17.47
CA HIS A 145 -2.07 -0.71 -17.41
C HIS A 145 -1.49 -1.90 -16.60
N ASN A 146 -0.41 -1.65 -15.85
CA ASN A 146 0.15 -2.50 -14.80
C ASN A 146 1.12 -1.68 -13.97
N GLU A 147 0.98 -1.74 -12.64
CA GLU A 147 1.90 -1.16 -11.66
C GLU A 147 2.37 0.26 -12.01
N TYR A 148 1.45 1.21 -12.16
CA TYR A 148 1.81 2.59 -12.45
C TYR A 148 2.92 3.10 -11.54
N GLY A 149 3.96 3.71 -12.11
CA GLY A 149 5.08 4.29 -11.37
C GLY A 149 6.14 3.30 -10.88
N CYS A 150 6.03 2.00 -11.18
CA CYS A 150 7.04 1.01 -10.75
C CYS A 150 8.45 1.32 -11.28
N HIS A 151 8.55 1.72 -12.55
CA HIS A 151 9.85 2.01 -13.19
C HIS A 151 9.92 3.39 -13.84
N ASN A 152 8.82 4.14 -13.88
CA ASN A 152 8.71 5.44 -14.54
C ASN A 152 7.95 6.47 -13.68
N ALA A 153 8.09 6.39 -12.37
CA ALA A 153 7.45 7.33 -11.44
C ALA A 153 7.78 8.79 -11.77
N GLU A 154 9.00 9.07 -12.21
CA GLU A 154 9.49 10.41 -12.50
C GLU A 154 10.15 10.47 -13.89
N CYS A 155 9.92 11.57 -14.62
CA CYS A 155 10.60 11.86 -15.87
C CYS A 155 10.99 13.34 -15.96
N TYR A 156 12.28 13.60 -16.01
CA TYR A 156 12.86 14.95 -15.94
C TYR A 156 13.09 15.60 -17.32
N CYS A 157 12.41 15.14 -18.37
CA CYS A 157 12.51 15.68 -19.72
C CYS A 157 11.78 17.04 -19.86
N ASP A 158 11.99 17.72 -21.01
CA ASP A 158 11.37 19.02 -21.26
C ASP A 158 9.86 18.93 -21.49
N VAL A 159 9.34 17.78 -21.93
CA VAL A 159 7.89 17.54 -22.03
C VAL A 159 7.27 17.53 -20.63
N SER A 160 7.87 16.80 -19.70
CA SER A 160 7.44 16.80 -18.28
C SER A 160 7.60 18.18 -17.66
N ALA A 161 8.65 18.94 -17.99
CA ALA A 161 8.81 20.32 -17.54
C ALA A 161 7.65 21.23 -17.99
N GLY A 162 7.22 21.09 -19.24
CA GLY A 162 6.05 21.81 -19.77
C GLY A 162 4.76 21.45 -19.04
N ALA A 163 4.52 20.13 -18.83
CA ALA A 163 3.35 19.65 -18.11
C ALA A 163 3.35 20.09 -16.63
N PHE A 164 4.52 20.07 -15.98
CA PHE A 164 4.69 20.55 -14.61
C PHE A 164 4.32 22.02 -14.45
N ARG A 165 4.74 22.89 -15.40
CA ARG A 165 4.35 24.30 -15.37
C ARG A 165 2.85 24.51 -15.52
N VAL A 166 2.16 23.68 -16.31
CA VAL A 166 0.69 23.73 -16.41
C VAL A 166 0.07 23.36 -15.06
N TRP A 167 0.51 22.25 -14.45
CA TRP A 167 0.06 21.81 -13.13
C TRP A 167 0.30 22.86 -12.04
N LEU A 168 1.47 23.55 -12.06
CA LEU A 168 1.79 24.63 -11.12
C LEU A 168 0.87 25.84 -11.30
N ARG A 169 0.53 26.21 -12.55
CA ARG A 169 -0.43 27.30 -12.82
C ARG A 169 -1.81 26.97 -12.27
N GLU A 170 -2.26 25.75 -12.43
CA GLU A 170 -3.55 25.29 -11.87
C GLU A 170 -3.54 25.33 -10.35
N ARG A 171 -2.42 24.98 -9.72
CA ARG A 171 -2.26 24.94 -8.27
C ARG A 171 -2.14 26.32 -7.63
N TYR A 172 -1.35 27.23 -8.21
CA TYR A 172 -0.97 28.51 -7.60
C TYR A 172 -1.62 29.73 -8.24
N GLY A 173 -2.12 29.60 -9.45
CA GLY A 173 -2.70 30.71 -10.21
C GLY A 173 -1.65 31.60 -10.85
N ASP A 174 -0.79 32.24 -10.05
CA ASP A 174 0.26 33.16 -10.53
C ASP A 174 1.64 32.89 -9.90
N LEU A 175 2.67 33.56 -10.45
CA LEU A 175 4.06 33.39 -10.03
C LEU A 175 4.34 33.98 -8.64
N ASP A 176 3.63 35.04 -8.24
CA ASP A 176 3.82 35.61 -6.90
C ASP A 176 3.35 34.64 -5.83
N ALA A 177 2.20 34.02 -6.03
CA ALA A 177 1.69 32.97 -5.13
C ALA A 177 2.65 31.76 -5.07
N LEU A 178 3.17 31.31 -6.22
CA LEU A 178 4.16 30.23 -6.28
C LEU A 178 5.44 30.61 -5.54
N ASN A 179 5.99 31.80 -5.81
CA ASN A 179 7.22 32.28 -5.17
C ASN A 179 7.08 32.35 -3.64
N HIS A 180 5.93 32.79 -3.15
CA HIS A 180 5.64 32.80 -1.70
C HIS A 180 5.51 31.37 -1.15
N ALA A 181 4.76 30.50 -1.81
CA ALA A 181 4.58 29.11 -1.41
C ALA A 181 5.89 28.30 -1.41
N TRP A 182 6.79 28.58 -2.33
CA TRP A 182 8.09 27.93 -2.40
C TRP A 182 9.17 28.63 -1.55
N GLY A 183 8.90 29.82 -1.01
CA GLY A 183 9.88 30.59 -0.25
C GLY A 183 11.13 30.94 -1.08
N THR A 184 10.96 31.25 -2.35
CA THR A 184 12.05 31.41 -3.34
C THR A 184 12.97 32.60 -3.09
N ALA A 185 12.64 33.51 -2.16
CA ALA A 185 13.56 34.54 -1.69
C ALA A 185 14.84 33.94 -1.06
N PHE A 186 14.75 32.70 -0.52
CA PHE A 186 15.92 31.97 -0.03
C PHE A 186 16.87 31.66 -1.19
N TRP A 187 18.14 31.99 -1.04
CA TRP A 187 19.19 31.92 -2.06
C TRP A 187 18.87 32.68 -3.36
N SER A 188 17.92 33.62 -3.32
CA SER A 188 17.54 34.46 -4.49
C SER A 188 17.06 33.61 -5.69
N GLN A 189 16.21 32.65 -5.42
CA GLN A 189 15.65 31.72 -6.45
C GLN A 189 14.29 32.22 -6.98
N TRP A 190 14.02 33.53 -6.95
CA TRP A 190 12.75 34.13 -7.36
C TRP A 190 12.51 33.97 -8.84
N TYR A 191 11.35 33.48 -9.25
CA TYR A 191 10.94 33.29 -10.63
C TYR A 191 10.11 34.50 -11.13
N TYR A 192 10.44 34.98 -12.33
CA TYR A 192 9.72 36.06 -13.01
C TYR A 192 8.99 35.60 -14.26
N ASP A 193 9.30 34.39 -14.76
CA ASP A 193 8.63 33.74 -15.88
C ASP A 193 8.40 32.24 -15.55
N TRP A 194 7.26 31.71 -15.97
CA TRP A 194 6.96 30.30 -15.82
C TRP A 194 8.00 29.42 -16.53
N ASP A 195 8.56 29.88 -17.65
CA ASP A 195 9.54 29.12 -18.41
C ASP A 195 10.90 28.98 -17.71
N GLU A 196 11.14 29.72 -16.65
CA GLU A 196 12.31 29.58 -15.78
C GLU A 196 12.20 28.35 -14.86
N ILE A 197 10.97 27.83 -14.65
CA ILE A 197 10.72 26.68 -13.78
C ILE A 197 11.00 25.39 -14.53
N ILE A 198 11.89 24.57 -13.99
CA ILE A 198 12.24 23.25 -14.49
C ILE A 198 12.01 22.17 -13.41
N PRO A 199 11.92 20.89 -13.76
CA PRO A 199 11.96 19.80 -12.75
C PRO A 199 13.18 19.95 -11.81
N PRO A 200 13.10 19.43 -10.57
CA PRO A 200 14.23 19.47 -9.63
C PRO A 200 15.34 18.48 -10.04
N ARG A 201 16.00 18.77 -11.18
CA ARG A 201 17.12 18.01 -11.73
C ARG A 201 18.32 18.03 -10.77
N ALA A 202 19.34 17.27 -11.07
CA ALA A 202 20.57 17.26 -10.28
C ALA A 202 21.20 18.67 -10.20
N THR A 203 21.48 19.12 -8.99
CA THR A 203 22.08 20.41 -8.66
C THR A 203 23.28 20.23 -7.75
N GLY A 204 24.17 21.21 -7.68
CA GLY A 204 25.33 21.16 -6.80
C GLY A 204 25.02 21.30 -5.31
N ALA A 205 23.80 21.75 -4.97
CA ALA A 205 23.29 21.85 -3.61
C ALA A 205 21.86 21.29 -3.58
N VAL A 206 21.27 21.19 -2.39
CA VAL A 206 19.91 20.65 -2.22
C VAL A 206 18.90 21.60 -2.86
N PRO A 207 17.98 21.12 -3.73
CA PRO A 207 16.90 21.93 -4.28
C PRO A 207 15.91 22.36 -3.19
N ASN A 208 15.10 23.36 -3.51
CA ASN A 208 14.02 23.86 -2.65
C ASN A 208 13.07 22.70 -2.22
N PRO A 209 12.72 22.56 -0.92
CA PRO A 209 11.88 21.47 -0.43
C PRO A 209 10.48 21.44 -1.06
N THR A 210 9.82 22.60 -1.17
CA THR A 210 8.47 22.69 -1.75
C THR A 210 8.48 22.35 -3.23
N HIS A 211 9.51 22.78 -3.97
CA HIS A 211 9.72 22.41 -5.36
C HIS A 211 9.84 20.88 -5.53
N GLN A 212 10.62 20.21 -4.67
CA GLN A 212 10.78 18.75 -4.69
C GLN A 212 9.46 18.04 -4.35
N LEU A 213 8.74 18.52 -3.34
CA LEU A 213 7.45 17.97 -2.94
C LEU A 213 6.39 18.13 -4.03
N ASP A 214 6.30 19.32 -4.64
CA ASP A 214 5.37 19.55 -5.75
C ASP A 214 5.71 18.72 -6.99
N TRP A 215 6.99 18.45 -7.22
CA TRP A 215 7.40 17.52 -8.26
C TRP A 215 6.89 16.08 -8.00
N ARG A 216 6.99 15.59 -6.78
CA ARG A 216 6.43 14.28 -6.38
C ARG A 216 4.91 14.23 -6.57
N ARG A 217 4.20 15.28 -6.13
CA ARG A 217 2.75 15.45 -6.32
C ARG A 217 2.37 15.44 -7.80
N PHE A 218 3.05 16.25 -8.60
CA PHE A 218 2.85 16.30 -10.04
C PHE A 218 3.08 14.93 -10.71
N CYS A 219 4.14 14.22 -10.35
CA CYS A 219 4.44 12.91 -10.94
C CYS A 219 3.34 11.89 -10.65
N SER A 220 2.84 11.84 -9.41
CA SER A 220 1.69 11.00 -9.05
C SER A 220 0.42 11.41 -9.83
N ASP A 221 0.13 12.70 -9.95
CA ASP A 221 -1.03 13.21 -10.68
C ASP A 221 -0.92 12.98 -12.19
N ALA A 222 0.27 13.06 -12.77
CA ALA A 222 0.50 12.79 -14.19
C ALA A 222 0.18 11.33 -14.56
N LEU A 223 0.62 10.38 -13.73
CA LEU A 223 0.28 8.97 -13.89
C LEU A 223 -1.22 8.71 -13.65
N LEU A 224 -1.81 9.31 -12.61
CA LEU A 224 -3.25 9.23 -12.36
C LEU A 224 -4.06 9.73 -13.55
N SER A 225 -3.62 10.81 -14.19
CA SER A 225 -4.26 11.34 -15.41
C SER A 225 -4.26 10.34 -16.57
N LEU A 226 -3.23 9.52 -16.71
CA LEU A 226 -3.20 8.42 -17.70
C LEU A 226 -4.21 7.33 -17.35
N CYS A 227 -4.20 6.87 -16.10
CA CYS A 227 -5.13 5.86 -15.60
C CYS A 227 -6.60 6.29 -15.81
N LYS A 228 -6.94 7.53 -15.42
CA LYS A 228 -8.27 8.11 -15.61
C LYS A 228 -8.68 8.14 -17.08
N ALA A 229 -7.75 8.50 -17.96
CA ALA A 229 -8.05 8.60 -19.39
C ALA A 229 -8.29 7.23 -20.03
N GLU A 230 -7.50 6.21 -19.71
CA GLU A 230 -7.73 4.84 -20.17
C GLU A 230 -9.05 4.28 -19.62
N ARG A 231 -9.29 4.45 -18.31
CA ARG A 231 -10.55 4.05 -17.67
C ARG A 231 -11.78 4.71 -18.32
N GLU A 232 -11.71 6.00 -18.65
CA GLU A 232 -12.80 6.70 -19.31
C GLU A 232 -13.13 6.09 -20.68
N VAL A 233 -12.10 5.79 -21.47
CA VAL A 233 -12.26 5.09 -22.76
C VAL A 233 -12.94 3.74 -22.60
N LEU A 234 -12.54 2.97 -21.58
CA LEU A 234 -13.15 1.67 -21.26
C LEU A 234 -14.60 1.82 -20.79
N ARG A 235 -14.88 2.83 -19.97
CA ARG A 235 -16.24 3.13 -19.47
C ARG A 235 -17.19 3.51 -20.61
N GLU A 236 -16.70 4.25 -21.62
CA GLU A 236 -17.47 4.57 -22.83
C GLU A 236 -17.78 3.31 -23.65
N ALA A 237 -16.79 2.42 -23.79
CA ALA A 237 -16.94 1.21 -24.63
C ALA A 237 -17.67 0.06 -23.91
N ALA A 238 -17.45 -0.14 -22.61
CA ALA A 238 -17.94 -1.26 -21.82
C ALA A 238 -18.42 -0.82 -20.43
N PRO A 239 -19.51 -0.02 -20.31
CA PRO A 239 -19.91 0.65 -19.07
C PRO A 239 -20.33 -0.30 -17.93
N SER A 240 -20.60 -1.56 -18.22
CA SER A 240 -20.99 -2.58 -17.24
C SER A 240 -19.81 -3.36 -16.64
N VAL A 241 -18.61 -3.20 -17.17
CA VAL A 241 -17.41 -3.94 -16.75
C VAL A 241 -16.57 -3.03 -15.85
N PRO A 242 -16.37 -3.38 -14.57
CA PRO A 242 -15.59 -2.57 -13.65
C PRO A 242 -14.10 -2.54 -14.05
N ALA A 243 -13.41 -1.48 -13.64
CA ALA A 243 -11.99 -1.31 -13.90
C ALA A 243 -11.17 -1.24 -12.60
N THR A 244 -9.98 -1.82 -12.66
CA THR A 244 -8.95 -1.76 -11.61
C THR A 244 -7.60 -1.39 -12.20
N THR A 245 -6.64 -1.09 -11.35
CA THR A 245 -5.20 -1.16 -11.60
C THR A 245 -4.52 -1.62 -10.32
N ASN A 246 -3.43 -2.35 -10.44
CA ASN A 246 -2.72 -2.88 -9.28
C ASN A 246 -1.89 -1.78 -8.59
N PHE A 247 -2.20 -1.53 -7.32
CA PHE A 247 -1.38 -0.72 -6.43
C PHE A 247 -0.15 -1.52 -5.99
N MET A 248 0.82 -0.84 -5.43
CA MET A 248 2.01 -1.46 -4.84
C MET A 248 2.19 -0.97 -3.41
N VAL A 249 1.19 -1.23 -2.54
CA VAL A 249 1.28 -0.92 -1.11
C VAL A 249 2.17 -1.97 -0.46
N MET A 250 3.46 -1.70 -0.47
CA MET A 250 4.50 -2.54 0.11
C MET A 250 5.69 -1.68 0.58
N TYR A 251 6.61 -2.28 1.31
CA TYR A 251 7.67 -1.63 2.09
C TYR A 251 8.55 -0.61 1.35
N ASN A 252 8.79 -0.77 0.05
CA ASN A 252 9.73 0.06 -0.71
C ASN A 252 9.08 0.96 -1.77
N PHE A 253 7.74 0.99 -1.86
CA PHE A 253 7.04 1.77 -2.86
C PHE A 253 6.36 3.00 -2.24
N ASP A 254 6.71 4.18 -2.74
CA ASP A 254 6.22 5.47 -2.25
C ASP A 254 5.89 6.47 -3.37
N ALA A 255 5.82 6.01 -4.61
CA ALA A 255 5.75 6.89 -5.78
C ALA A 255 4.38 7.60 -5.95
N LEU A 256 3.30 7.01 -5.44
CA LEU A 256 1.94 7.44 -5.72
C LEU A 256 1.17 7.74 -4.42
N ASP A 257 0.34 8.78 -4.47
CA ASP A 257 -0.62 9.09 -3.40
C ASP A 257 -1.91 8.29 -3.60
N TYR A 258 -1.98 7.11 -3.01
CA TYR A 258 -3.10 6.20 -3.20
C TYR A 258 -4.43 6.68 -2.57
N TRP A 259 -4.43 7.69 -1.67
CA TRP A 259 -5.67 8.35 -1.26
C TRP A 259 -6.35 9.08 -2.42
N ARG A 260 -5.56 9.58 -3.38
CA ARG A 260 -6.07 10.22 -4.60
C ARG A 260 -6.43 9.22 -5.69
N TRP A 261 -5.79 8.04 -5.70
CA TRP A 261 -6.00 7.03 -6.72
C TRP A 261 -7.19 6.12 -6.45
N ALA A 262 -7.39 5.67 -5.21
CA ALA A 262 -8.41 4.70 -4.86
C ALA A 262 -9.84 5.14 -5.24
N PRO A 263 -10.27 6.40 -5.05
CA PRO A 263 -11.60 6.86 -5.47
C PRO A 263 -11.85 6.83 -6.98
N GLU A 264 -10.79 6.74 -7.79
CA GLU A 264 -10.88 6.72 -9.25
C GLU A 264 -11.05 5.30 -9.82
N LEU A 265 -11.06 4.27 -8.99
CA LEU A 265 -11.19 2.88 -9.41
C LEU A 265 -12.54 2.30 -8.97
N ASP A 266 -13.06 1.34 -9.74
CA ASP A 266 -14.27 0.61 -9.37
C ASP A 266 -13.97 -0.53 -8.39
N VAL A 267 -12.75 -1.08 -8.47
CA VAL A 267 -12.21 -2.10 -7.59
C VAL A 267 -10.78 -1.71 -7.24
N VAL A 268 -10.44 -1.68 -5.96
CA VAL A 268 -9.06 -1.51 -5.52
C VAL A 268 -8.36 -2.86 -5.53
N SER A 269 -7.21 -2.93 -6.17
CA SER A 269 -6.34 -4.11 -6.14
C SER A 269 -4.91 -3.72 -5.77
N ASN A 270 -4.14 -4.68 -5.27
CA ASN A 270 -2.80 -4.45 -4.76
C ASN A 270 -1.87 -5.62 -5.07
N ASP A 271 -0.62 -5.29 -5.34
CA ASP A 271 0.49 -6.23 -5.41
C ASP A 271 1.27 -6.18 -4.12
N HIS A 272 1.55 -7.33 -3.56
CA HIS A 272 2.28 -7.41 -2.31
C HIS A 272 3.32 -8.53 -2.34
N TYR A 273 4.58 -8.16 -2.29
CA TYR A 273 5.71 -9.08 -2.27
C TYR A 273 6.51 -8.95 -0.98
N LEU A 274 6.78 -10.07 -0.34
CA LEU A 274 7.50 -10.12 0.92
C LEU A 274 9.01 -9.97 0.73
N ARG A 275 9.67 -9.36 1.70
CA ARG A 275 11.13 -9.41 1.81
C ARG A 275 11.54 -10.76 2.36
N SER A 276 12.23 -11.57 1.56
CA SER A 276 12.67 -12.92 1.97
C SER A 276 13.70 -12.93 3.11
N THR A 277 14.25 -11.77 3.45
CA THR A 277 15.21 -11.58 4.56
C THR A 277 14.58 -11.01 5.82
N ASP A 278 13.30 -10.63 5.79
CA ASP A 278 12.56 -10.16 6.96
C ASP A 278 12.00 -11.37 7.72
N PRO A 279 12.43 -11.61 8.96
CA PRO A 279 11.95 -12.74 9.77
C PRO A 279 10.50 -12.55 10.23
N GLU A 280 9.99 -11.32 10.21
CA GLU A 280 8.64 -10.93 10.65
C GLU A 280 7.80 -10.34 9.50
N SER A 281 7.90 -10.95 8.33
CA SER A 281 7.21 -10.50 7.11
C SER A 281 5.67 -10.55 7.22
N GLU A 282 5.11 -11.29 8.18
CA GLU A 282 3.68 -11.31 8.49
C GLU A 282 3.16 -9.94 8.96
N ILE A 283 4.00 -9.12 9.60
CA ILE A 283 3.64 -7.76 10.00
C ILE A 283 3.48 -6.89 8.74
N ASP A 284 4.32 -7.08 7.73
CA ASP A 284 4.21 -6.36 6.46
C ASP A 284 2.92 -6.77 5.70
N ILE A 285 2.54 -8.06 5.73
CA ILE A 285 1.24 -8.53 5.19
C ILE A 285 0.09 -7.80 5.89
N ALA A 286 0.16 -7.74 7.21
CA ALA A 286 -0.89 -7.15 8.01
C ALA A 286 -1.03 -5.63 7.76
N LEU A 287 0.08 -4.90 7.79
CA LEU A 287 0.11 -3.45 7.56
C LEU A 287 -0.39 -3.11 6.14
N SER A 288 0.15 -3.79 5.13
CA SER A 288 -0.27 -3.60 3.73
C SER A 288 -1.75 -3.90 3.55
N GLY A 289 -2.22 -5.05 4.06
CA GLY A 289 -3.63 -5.45 3.94
C GLY A 289 -4.59 -4.47 4.61
N ASP A 290 -4.27 -3.98 5.81
CA ASP A 290 -5.09 -2.99 6.53
C ASP A 290 -5.08 -1.62 5.83
N LEU A 291 -3.94 -1.20 5.27
CA LEU A 291 -3.86 0.05 4.50
C LEU A 291 -4.67 -0.06 3.19
N VAL A 292 -4.53 -1.14 2.44
CA VAL A 292 -5.29 -1.33 1.18
C VAL A 292 -6.79 -1.43 1.46
N ARG A 293 -7.19 -2.16 2.51
CA ARG A 293 -8.60 -2.23 2.95
C ARG A 293 -9.15 -0.85 3.28
N SER A 294 -8.34 -0.02 3.93
CA SER A 294 -8.73 1.36 4.27
C SER A 294 -8.85 2.24 3.02
N LEU A 295 -7.94 2.12 2.05
CA LEU A 295 -8.01 2.80 0.76
C LEU A 295 -9.26 2.39 -0.03
N ALA A 296 -9.61 1.11 0.00
CA ALA A 296 -10.80 0.58 -0.67
C ALA A 296 -12.11 0.94 0.05
N GLY A 297 -12.04 1.33 1.32
CA GLY A 297 -13.23 1.49 2.17
C GLY A 297 -14.00 0.18 2.40
N GLY A 298 -13.38 -0.97 2.14
CA GLY A 298 -13.99 -2.29 2.21
C GLY A 298 -13.14 -3.40 1.60
N PRO A 299 -13.76 -4.43 1.00
CA PRO A 299 -13.06 -5.51 0.33
C PRO A 299 -12.22 -5.03 -0.86
N TRP A 300 -11.13 -5.76 -1.13
CA TRP A 300 -10.15 -5.46 -2.18
C TRP A 300 -9.64 -6.76 -2.83
N LEU A 301 -8.79 -6.68 -3.86
CA LEU A 301 -8.20 -7.84 -4.52
C LEU A 301 -6.67 -7.83 -4.36
N LEU A 302 -6.08 -8.94 -3.92
CA LEU A 302 -4.65 -9.19 -4.07
C LEU A 302 -4.40 -9.60 -5.52
N MET A 303 -3.83 -8.69 -6.32
CA MET A 303 -3.65 -8.89 -7.76
C MET A 303 -2.38 -9.66 -8.06
N GLU A 304 -1.31 -9.37 -7.32
CA GLU A 304 -0.06 -10.10 -7.44
C GLU A 304 0.53 -10.44 -6.07
N HIS A 305 1.05 -11.66 -5.97
CA HIS A 305 1.86 -12.16 -4.87
C HIS A 305 2.79 -13.26 -5.41
N SER A 306 3.82 -13.65 -4.66
CA SER A 306 4.69 -14.76 -5.07
C SER A 306 4.25 -16.08 -4.45
N THR A 307 4.27 -17.15 -5.25
CA THR A 307 4.06 -18.52 -4.72
C THR A 307 5.29 -19.05 -4.00
N GLY A 308 6.45 -18.50 -4.26
CA GLY A 308 7.74 -18.88 -3.68
C GLY A 308 8.72 -17.72 -3.76
N ALA A 309 9.91 -17.96 -4.33
CA ALA A 309 10.92 -16.92 -4.50
C ALA A 309 10.53 -15.93 -5.61
N VAL A 310 10.81 -14.66 -5.40
CA VAL A 310 10.90 -13.66 -6.47
C VAL A 310 12.30 -13.74 -7.12
N ASN A 311 12.63 -12.86 -8.08
CA ASN A 311 13.96 -12.87 -8.73
C ASN A 311 14.67 -11.52 -8.68
N TRP A 312 14.06 -10.50 -8.11
CA TRP A 312 14.54 -9.10 -8.11
C TRP A 312 15.02 -8.60 -6.75
N GLN A 313 14.99 -9.44 -5.71
CA GLN A 313 15.63 -9.13 -4.42
C GLN A 313 17.09 -9.58 -4.43
N PRO A 314 17.97 -9.01 -3.57
CA PRO A 314 19.36 -9.45 -3.46
C PRO A 314 19.53 -10.92 -3.12
N VAL A 315 18.64 -11.48 -2.31
CA VAL A 315 18.55 -12.90 -1.96
C VAL A 315 17.10 -13.35 -2.09
N ASN A 316 16.85 -14.36 -2.90
CA ASN A 316 15.52 -14.85 -3.23
C ASN A 316 15.31 -16.24 -2.61
N ARG A 317 14.58 -16.30 -1.51
CA ARG A 317 14.29 -17.56 -0.79
C ARG A 317 12.92 -18.09 -1.18
N ALA A 318 12.84 -19.40 -1.35
CA ALA A 318 11.55 -20.08 -1.50
C ALA A 318 10.77 -20.07 -0.18
N LYS A 319 9.46 -20.14 -0.28
CA LYS A 319 8.56 -20.34 0.87
C LYS A 319 8.64 -21.79 1.36
N ASN A 320 8.49 -21.98 2.66
CA ASN A 320 8.33 -23.28 3.26
C ASN A 320 6.95 -23.86 2.95
N ALA A 321 6.78 -25.17 3.11
CA ALA A 321 5.48 -25.84 2.98
C ALA A 321 4.45 -25.20 3.91
N GLY A 322 3.26 -24.86 3.40
CA GLY A 322 2.18 -24.18 4.13
C GLY A 322 2.31 -22.66 4.25
N GLU A 323 3.48 -22.08 4.01
CA GLU A 323 3.69 -20.64 4.10
C GLU A 323 2.90 -19.87 3.02
N LEU A 324 2.82 -20.39 1.79
CA LEU A 324 1.97 -19.84 0.72
C LEU A 324 0.51 -19.75 1.18
N ARG A 325 -0.02 -20.82 1.77
CA ARG A 325 -1.39 -20.90 2.30
C ARG A 325 -1.60 -19.88 3.42
N ARG A 326 -0.71 -19.85 4.41
CA ARG A 326 -0.79 -18.92 5.54
C ARG A 326 -0.82 -17.46 5.06
N ASN A 327 0.08 -17.08 4.15
CA ASN A 327 0.15 -15.71 3.64
C ASN A 327 -1.11 -15.33 2.85
N ALA A 328 -1.64 -16.22 2.00
CA ALA A 328 -2.88 -15.99 1.28
C ALA A 328 -4.07 -15.79 2.23
N LEU A 329 -4.21 -16.65 3.22
CA LEU A 329 -5.30 -16.56 4.20
C LEU A 329 -5.16 -15.33 5.13
N ALA A 330 -3.94 -14.84 5.39
CA ALA A 330 -3.70 -13.59 6.08
C ALA A 330 -4.21 -12.38 5.28
N HIS A 331 -4.04 -12.36 3.95
CA HIS A 331 -4.64 -11.35 3.09
C HIS A 331 -6.18 -11.44 3.07
N VAL A 332 -6.74 -12.66 2.96
CA VAL A 332 -8.20 -12.87 3.06
C VAL A 332 -8.73 -12.35 4.40
N ALA A 333 -8.06 -12.65 5.50
CA ALA A 333 -8.42 -12.15 6.83
C ALA A 333 -8.54 -10.63 6.87
N ARG A 334 -7.71 -9.92 6.11
CA ARG A 334 -7.65 -8.45 6.06
C ARG A 334 -8.44 -7.83 4.91
N GLY A 335 -9.42 -8.57 4.38
CA GLY A 335 -10.40 -8.03 3.44
C GLY A 335 -10.16 -8.37 1.97
N ALA A 336 -9.12 -9.14 1.63
CA ALA A 336 -8.95 -9.56 0.25
C ALA A 336 -10.06 -10.55 -0.15
N ASP A 337 -10.84 -10.21 -1.16
CA ASP A 337 -11.87 -11.06 -1.79
C ASP A 337 -11.36 -11.74 -3.07
N GLY A 338 -10.08 -11.59 -3.36
CA GLY A 338 -9.37 -12.29 -4.41
C GLY A 338 -7.90 -12.47 -4.07
N ILE A 339 -7.34 -13.59 -4.49
CA ILE A 339 -5.94 -13.97 -4.31
C ILE A 339 -5.38 -14.36 -5.66
N ALA A 340 -4.51 -13.52 -6.21
CA ALA A 340 -3.83 -13.78 -7.46
C ALA A 340 -2.31 -13.73 -7.29
N TYR A 341 -1.62 -14.40 -8.18
CA TYR A 341 -0.18 -14.59 -8.13
C TYR A 341 0.48 -14.16 -9.45
N PHE A 342 1.60 -13.51 -9.37
CA PHE A 342 2.55 -13.51 -10.47
C PHE A 342 3.39 -14.78 -10.36
N GLN A 343 3.24 -15.76 -11.24
CA GLN A 343 2.34 -15.88 -12.39
C GLN A 343 1.73 -17.31 -12.45
N TRP A 344 0.89 -17.60 -13.44
CA TRP A 344 0.33 -18.93 -13.60
C TRP A 344 1.43 -19.98 -13.86
N ARG A 345 2.19 -19.85 -14.97
CA ARG A 345 3.25 -20.79 -15.35
C ARG A 345 4.61 -20.08 -15.32
N ALA A 346 5.60 -20.67 -14.67
CA ALA A 346 6.95 -20.12 -14.58
C ALA A 346 7.57 -19.93 -15.97
N ALA A 347 7.98 -18.71 -16.28
CA ALA A 347 8.59 -18.38 -17.56
C ALA A 347 9.93 -19.10 -17.74
N LYS A 348 10.18 -19.66 -18.92
CA LYS A 348 11.46 -20.31 -19.25
C LYS A 348 12.53 -19.36 -19.78
N ALA A 349 12.17 -18.12 -20.04
CA ALA A 349 13.03 -17.10 -20.62
C ALA A 349 12.53 -15.70 -20.24
N GLY A 350 13.38 -14.71 -20.38
CA GLY A 350 13.07 -13.30 -20.05
C GLY A 350 13.65 -12.88 -18.70
N ALA A 351 13.42 -11.61 -18.36
CA ALA A 351 14.00 -11.01 -17.16
C ALA A 351 13.54 -11.68 -15.85
N GLU A 352 12.33 -12.27 -15.87
CA GLU A 352 11.68 -12.89 -14.72
C GLU A 352 11.64 -14.43 -14.81
N GLN A 353 12.56 -15.03 -15.58
CA GLN A 353 12.64 -16.49 -15.74
C GLN A 353 12.84 -17.26 -14.43
N TRP A 354 13.34 -16.63 -13.36
CA TRP A 354 13.55 -17.24 -12.05
C TRP A 354 12.48 -16.86 -11.02
N HIS A 355 11.47 -16.09 -11.44
CA HIS A 355 10.32 -15.83 -10.57
C HIS A 355 9.49 -17.12 -10.38
N SER A 356 9.01 -17.34 -9.16
CA SER A 356 8.11 -18.47 -8.88
C SER A 356 6.77 -18.31 -9.60
N ALA A 357 6.03 -19.40 -9.69
CA ALA A 357 4.71 -19.41 -10.33
C ALA A 357 3.81 -20.47 -9.68
N MET A 358 2.49 -20.39 -9.93
CA MET A 358 1.52 -21.41 -9.48
C MET A 358 1.87 -22.78 -10.09
N LEU A 359 2.22 -22.83 -11.35
CA LEU A 359 2.82 -23.99 -12.01
C LEU A 359 4.33 -23.75 -12.16
N PRO A 360 5.17 -24.27 -11.26
CA PRO A 360 6.61 -24.00 -11.27
C PRO A 360 7.34 -24.78 -12.39
N HIS A 361 8.63 -24.45 -12.62
CA HIS A 361 9.46 -25.18 -13.59
C HIS A 361 9.53 -26.68 -13.34
N ALA A 362 9.41 -27.13 -12.09
CA ALA A 362 9.37 -28.54 -11.74
C ALA A 362 8.05 -29.24 -12.10
N GLY A 363 7.03 -28.49 -12.53
CA GLY A 363 5.73 -29.01 -12.91
C GLY A 363 4.86 -29.44 -11.73
N THR A 364 3.91 -30.32 -11.99
CA THR A 364 2.88 -30.73 -11.03
C THR A 364 3.41 -31.64 -9.90
N ASP A 365 4.55 -32.30 -10.07
CA ASP A 365 5.19 -33.05 -8.96
C ASP A 365 6.11 -32.16 -8.14
N SER A 366 5.53 -31.16 -7.49
CA SER A 366 6.24 -30.19 -6.67
C SER A 366 5.45 -29.80 -5.43
N GLN A 367 6.14 -29.30 -4.39
CA GLN A 367 5.48 -28.82 -3.19
C GLN A 367 4.60 -27.59 -3.48
N ILE A 368 5.09 -26.65 -4.28
CA ILE A 368 4.33 -25.44 -4.67
C ILE A 368 3.00 -25.84 -5.34
N TRP A 369 3.03 -26.78 -6.28
CA TRP A 369 1.80 -27.22 -6.94
C TRP A 369 0.78 -27.82 -5.96
N ARG A 370 1.26 -28.66 -5.04
CA ARG A 370 0.38 -29.22 -3.98
C ARG A 370 -0.22 -28.14 -3.11
N ASP A 371 0.57 -27.13 -2.72
CA ASP A 371 0.11 -25.98 -1.92
C ASP A 371 -0.90 -25.12 -2.69
N VAL A 372 -0.68 -24.89 -3.99
CA VAL A 372 -1.58 -24.16 -4.88
C VAL A 372 -2.94 -24.85 -4.99
N VAL A 373 -2.95 -26.16 -5.21
CA VAL A 373 -4.20 -26.95 -5.28
C VAL A 373 -4.94 -26.95 -3.93
N ALA A 374 -4.21 -27.12 -2.83
CA ALA A 374 -4.80 -27.09 -1.50
C ALA A 374 -5.40 -25.72 -1.16
N LEU A 375 -4.71 -24.64 -1.50
CA LEU A 375 -5.21 -23.29 -1.31
C LEU A 375 -6.50 -23.03 -2.09
N GLY A 376 -6.59 -23.49 -3.34
CA GLY A 376 -7.82 -23.36 -4.14
C GLY A 376 -9.03 -24.04 -3.47
N ALA A 377 -8.83 -25.19 -2.81
CA ALA A 377 -9.88 -25.85 -2.03
C ALA A 377 -10.28 -25.05 -0.78
N ASP A 378 -9.30 -24.48 -0.08
CA ASP A 378 -9.55 -23.63 1.09
C ASP A 378 -10.32 -22.35 0.72
N LEU A 379 -9.91 -21.64 -0.34
CA LEU A 379 -10.59 -20.44 -0.79
C LEU A 379 -12.04 -20.71 -1.24
N LYS A 380 -12.29 -21.88 -1.82
CA LYS A 380 -13.64 -22.34 -2.13
C LYS A 380 -14.47 -22.59 -0.87
N ALA A 381 -13.88 -23.15 0.20
CA ALA A 381 -14.55 -23.34 1.48
C ALA A 381 -14.87 -22.01 2.18
N LEU A 382 -14.10 -20.97 1.91
CA LEU A 382 -14.29 -19.61 2.44
C LEU A 382 -15.21 -18.73 1.59
N ALA A 383 -15.94 -19.27 0.63
CA ALA A 383 -16.77 -18.46 -0.30
C ALA A 383 -17.74 -17.51 0.41
N GLU A 384 -18.31 -17.89 1.55
CA GLU A 384 -19.24 -17.07 2.33
C GLU A 384 -18.60 -15.87 3.05
N VAL A 385 -17.26 -15.85 3.16
CA VAL A 385 -16.52 -14.74 3.77
C VAL A 385 -16.49 -13.50 2.86
N ARG A 386 -16.66 -13.69 1.55
CA ARG A 386 -16.66 -12.61 0.58
C ARG A 386 -17.63 -11.49 0.95
N GLY A 387 -17.21 -10.23 0.75
CA GLY A 387 -18.02 -9.04 1.02
C GLY A 387 -18.11 -8.66 2.50
N SER A 388 -17.60 -9.49 3.41
CA SER A 388 -17.57 -9.16 4.83
C SER A 388 -16.55 -8.04 5.12
N THR A 389 -16.75 -7.30 6.21
CA THR A 389 -15.95 -6.13 6.59
C THR A 389 -15.16 -6.38 7.87
N SER A 390 -14.10 -5.60 8.10
CA SER A 390 -13.29 -5.69 9.33
C SER A 390 -13.48 -4.41 10.14
N PRO A 391 -14.30 -4.43 11.21
CA PRO A 391 -14.54 -3.24 12.03
C PRO A 391 -13.30 -2.93 12.89
N ALA A 392 -12.85 -1.67 12.86
CA ALA A 392 -11.77 -1.17 13.70
C ALA A 392 -12.23 0.03 14.54
N SER A 393 -11.71 0.13 15.75
CA SER A 393 -11.90 1.28 16.65
C SER A 393 -10.62 2.09 16.85
N VAL A 394 -9.54 1.69 16.18
CA VAL A 394 -8.24 2.36 16.16
C VAL A 394 -7.93 2.78 14.75
N ALA A 395 -7.42 3.99 14.57
CA ALA A 395 -6.88 4.46 13.32
C ALA A 395 -5.41 4.88 13.46
N VAL A 396 -4.63 4.60 12.43
CA VAL A 396 -3.28 5.15 12.25
C VAL A 396 -3.31 6.12 11.09
N VAL A 397 -2.83 7.33 11.30
CA VAL A 397 -2.76 8.35 10.26
C VAL A 397 -1.67 7.99 9.27
N TRP A 398 -2.06 7.98 7.99
CA TRP A 398 -1.16 7.74 6.87
C TRP A 398 -1.32 8.85 5.83
N ASP A 399 -0.23 9.52 5.48
CA ASP A 399 -0.21 10.57 4.45
C ASP A 399 1.06 10.47 3.60
N TRP A 400 0.90 10.27 2.28
CA TRP A 400 2.02 10.24 1.33
C TRP A 400 2.75 11.58 1.24
N ASN A 401 2.04 12.71 1.37
CA ASN A 401 2.68 14.03 1.37
C ASN A 401 3.58 14.22 2.59
N ALA A 402 3.11 13.79 3.78
CA ALA A 402 3.92 13.78 4.99
C ALA A 402 5.15 12.86 4.86
N ARG A 403 4.98 11.67 4.27
CA ARG A 403 6.08 10.74 3.98
C ARG A 403 7.10 11.38 3.04
N TRP A 404 6.65 11.92 1.90
CA TRP A 404 7.55 12.56 0.95
C TRP A 404 8.29 13.74 1.55
N ALA A 405 7.60 14.61 2.31
CA ALA A 405 8.21 15.78 2.94
C ALA A 405 9.22 15.40 4.02
N LEU A 406 8.90 14.41 4.87
CA LEU A 406 9.80 13.92 5.93
C LEU A 406 11.09 13.31 5.36
N GLU A 407 11.00 12.66 4.20
CA GLU A 407 12.14 11.96 3.57
C GLU A 407 12.89 12.82 2.53
N LEU A 408 12.58 14.12 2.41
CA LEU A 408 13.38 15.07 1.65
C LEU A 408 14.78 15.25 2.28
N PRO A 409 15.81 15.60 1.47
CA PRO A 409 17.12 15.92 2.00
C PRO A 409 17.11 17.11 2.97
N SER A 410 18.12 17.18 3.84
CA SER A 410 18.34 18.29 4.80
C SER A 410 17.35 18.34 5.95
N GLN A 411 16.83 17.20 6.35
CA GLN A 411 16.10 17.06 7.61
C GLN A 411 17.04 17.11 8.83
N PRO A 412 16.54 17.39 10.04
CA PRO A 412 17.33 17.32 11.27
C PRO A 412 18.02 15.96 11.48
N SER A 413 17.43 14.88 10.99
CA SER A 413 18.03 13.53 10.95
C SER A 413 17.55 12.75 9.73
N GLU A 414 18.48 12.22 8.95
CA GLU A 414 18.18 11.33 7.83
C GLU A 414 17.82 9.90 8.28
N SER A 415 18.00 9.60 9.56
CA SER A 415 17.65 8.30 10.15
C SER A 415 16.15 8.17 10.46
N VAL A 416 15.41 9.27 10.46
CA VAL A 416 13.95 9.26 10.68
C VAL A 416 13.25 8.86 9.38
N ARG A 417 12.64 7.67 9.36
CA ARG A 417 11.93 7.13 8.22
C ARG A 417 10.45 6.95 8.53
N TYR A 418 9.60 7.43 7.63
CA TYR A 418 8.16 7.43 7.80
C TYR A 418 7.60 6.03 8.07
N LEU A 419 7.93 5.08 7.19
CA LEU A 419 7.42 3.72 7.28
C LEU A 419 7.89 3.00 8.55
N ASP A 420 9.15 3.19 8.96
CA ASP A 420 9.70 2.56 10.16
C ASP A 420 8.97 3.04 11.42
N LEU A 421 8.66 4.34 11.51
CA LEU A 421 7.88 4.90 12.61
C LEU A 421 6.44 4.38 12.61
N VAL A 422 5.78 4.35 11.47
CA VAL A 422 4.42 3.81 11.37
C VAL A 422 4.39 2.34 11.76
N ARG A 423 5.34 1.53 11.22
CA ARG A 423 5.43 0.10 11.54
C ARG A 423 5.69 -0.13 13.03
N SER A 424 6.58 0.64 13.66
CA SER A 424 6.88 0.48 15.09
C SER A 424 5.68 0.73 16.01
N TRP A 425 4.73 1.58 15.59
CA TRP A 425 3.50 1.84 16.34
C TRP A 425 2.37 0.86 15.98
N TYR A 426 2.35 0.38 14.73
CA TYR A 426 1.38 -0.61 14.25
C TYR A 426 1.62 -1.99 14.87
N GLU A 427 2.87 -2.42 14.97
CA GLU A 427 3.25 -3.75 15.43
C GLU A 427 2.71 -4.11 16.83
N PRO A 428 2.83 -3.28 17.89
CA PRO A 428 2.26 -3.58 19.19
C PRO A 428 0.74 -3.77 19.18
N LEU A 429 0.01 -3.02 18.34
CA LEU A 429 -1.43 -3.18 18.15
C LEU A 429 -1.76 -4.50 17.46
N TRP A 430 -1.02 -4.82 16.40
CA TRP A 430 -1.15 -6.09 15.69
C TRP A 430 -0.88 -7.28 16.63
N ARG A 431 0.21 -7.26 17.41
CA ARG A 431 0.55 -8.31 18.39
C ARG A 431 -0.52 -8.45 19.47
N SER A 432 -1.20 -7.38 19.81
CA SER A 432 -2.30 -7.37 20.78
C SER A 432 -3.65 -7.81 20.19
N GLY A 433 -3.72 -8.19 18.92
CA GLY A 433 -4.97 -8.57 18.25
C GLY A 433 -5.98 -7.43 18.09
N VAL A 434 -5.49 -6.19 17.98
CA VAL A 434 -6.31 -5.00 17.77
C VAL A 434 -6.48 -4.73 16.28
N ALA A 435 -7.73 -4.58 15.83
CA ALA A 435 -8.02 -4.18 14.46
C ALA A 435 -7.69 -2.69 14.25
N VAL A 436 -6.97 -2.40 13.17
CA VAL A 436 -6.49 -1.06 12.82
C VAL A 436 -6.97 -0.68 11.43
N ASP A 437 -7.47 0.54 11.26
CA ASP A 437 -7.62 1.19 9.97
C ASP A 437 -6.50 2.22 9.77
N PHE A 438 -6.19 2.52 8.50
CA PHE A 438 -5.39 3.68 8.16
C PHE A 438 -6.30 4.81 7.68
N VAL A 439 -5.97 6.06 8.00
CA VAL A 439 -6.81 7.21 7.65
C VAL A 439 -5.97 8.38 7.15
N HIS A 440 -6.51 9.12 6.19
CA HIS A 440 -5.98 10.44 5.83
C HIS A 440 -6.26 11.43 7.00
N PRO A 441 -5.42 12.44 7.25
CA PRO A 441 -5.64 13.42 8.33
C PRO A 441 -7.01 14.10 8.32
N SER A 442 -7.62 14.30 7.16
CA SER A 442 -8.94 14.89 6.99
C SER A 442 -10.13 13.91 6.95
N ALA A 443 -9.87 12.62 7.22
CA ALA A 443 -10.93 11.60 7.19
C ALA A 443 -11.93 11.76 8.34
N ASP A 444 -13.13 11.19 8.19
CA ASP A 444 -14.09 11.07 9.29
C ASP A 444 -13.56 10.13 10.39
N LEU A 445 -13.34 10.69 11.58
CA LEU A 445 -12.80 9.99 12.74
C LEU A 445 -13.86 9.54 13.74
N SER A 446 -15.14 9.82 13.52
CA SER A 446 -16.23 9.65 14.47
C SER A 446 -16.42 8.22 15.00
N ARG A 447 -15.99 7.20 14.25
CA ARG A 447 -16.09 5.78 14.63
C ARG A 447 -14.93 5.27 15.50
N TYR A 448 -13.84 6.02 15.59
CA TYR A 448 -12.64 5.61 16.30
C TYR A 448 -12.67 6.07 17.77
N ARG A 449 -11.95 5.36 18.60
CA ARG A 449 -11.69 5.71 20.01
C ARG A 449 -10.26 6.17 20.21
N LEU A 450 -9.36 5.67 19.38
CA LEU A 450 -7.93 5.94 19.44
C LEU A 450 -7.43 6.26 18.02
N VAL A 451 -6.75 7.39 17.87
CA VAL A 451 -6.09 7.81 16.65
C VAL A 451 -4.60 8.04 16.92
N LEU A 452 -3.75 7.42 16.13
CA LEU A 452 -2.30 7.50 16.23
C LEU A 452 -1.72 8.25 15.03
N ALA A 453 -0.92 9.27 15.26
CA ALA A 453 -0.19 10.04 14.25
C ALA A 453 1.33 9.92 14.49
N PRO A 454 1.96 8.78 14.14
CA PRO A 454 3.35 8.48 14.50
C PRO A 454 4.39 9.37 13.80
N ALA A 455 4.11 9.85 12.59
CA ALA A 455 5.10 10.52 11.74
C ALA A 455 4.47 11.60 10.83
N LEU A 456 3.47 12.33 11.31
CA LEU A 456 2.73 13.32 10.52
C LEU A 456 3.50 14.65 10.43
N TYR A 457 4.71 14.61 9.85
CA TYR A 457 5.61 15.77 9.72
C TYR A 457 4.94 16.97 9.07
N LEU A 458 4.30 16.75 7.92
CA LEU A 458 3.52 17.73 7.18
C LEU A 458 2.03 17.50 7.44
N VAL A 459 1.31 18.54 7.77
CA VAL A 459 -0.16 18.53 7.87
C VAL A 459 -0.71 19.89 7.51
N ASP A 460 -1.83 19.92 6.78
CA ASP A 460 -2.60 21.15 6.55
C ASP A 460 -3.40 21.55 7.79
N ASP A 461 -3.96 22.76 7.76
CA ASP A 461 -4.72 23.27 8.90
C ASP A 461 -6.02 22.48 9.11
N GLU A 462 -6.70 22.05 8.03
CA GLU A 462 -7.92 21.24 8.10
C GLU A 462 -7.66 19.88 8.75
N GLY A 463 -6.61 19.18 8.35
CA GLY A 463 -6.23 17.90 8.95
C GLY A 463 -5.78 18.05 10.41
N ALA A 464 -5.06 19.12 10.73
CA ALA A 464 -4.69 19.41 12.10
C ALA A 464 -5.91 19.72 12.99
N GLU A 465 -6.85 20.53 12.51
CA GLU A 465 -8.10 20.85 13.18
C GLU A 465 -8.98 19.60 13.35
N ASN A 466 -9.07 18.73 12.34
CA ASN A 466 -9.80 17.47 12.42
C ASN A 466 -9.24 16.54 13.51
N LEU A 467 -7.93 16.36 13.55
CA LEU A 467 -7.27 15.52 14.57
C LEU A 467 -7.39 16.10 15.98
N THR A 468 -7.20 17.40 16.15
CA THR A 468 -7.35 18.05 17.46
C THR A 468 -8.81 18.12 17.90
N GLY A 469 -9.75 18.30 16.96
CA GLY A 469 -11.18 18.23 17.19
C GLY A 469 -11.61 16.85 17.70
N PHE A 470 -11.10 15.77 17.08
CA PHE A 470 -11.34 14.41 17.55
C PHE A 470 -10.95 14.23 19.02
N ALA A 471 -9.79 14.77 19.44
CA ALA A 471 -9.38 14.72 20.83
C ALA A 471 -10.29 15.58 21.72
N SER A 472 -10.64 16.80 21.28
CA SER A 472 -11.56 17.70 22.01
C SER A 472 -12.94 17.07 22.26
N ASP A 473 -13.44 16.28 21.30
CA ASP A 473 -14.77 15.65 21.34
C ASP A 473 -14.80 14.31 22.09
N GLY A 474 -13.75 13.95 22.82
CA GLY A 474 -13.71 12.78 23.68
C GLY A 474 -12.86 11.61 23.18
N GLY A 475 -12.21 11.75 22.03
CA GLY A 475 -11.28 10.75 21.50
C GLY A 475 -9.92 10.75 22.22
N THR A 476 -9.14 9.71 22.00
CA THR A 476 -7.73 9.64 22.42
C THR A 476 -6.84 9.80 21.21
N LEU A 477 -6.08 10.90 21.15
CA LEU A 477 -5.10 11.20 20.10
C LEU A 477 -3.69 10.96 20.61
N VAL A 478 -2.85 10.27 19.85
CA VAL A 478 -1.42 10.11 20.15
C VAL A 478 -0.60 10.66 19.00
N VAL A 479 0.29 11.59 19.29
CA VAL A 479 1.13 12.27 18.29
C VAL A 479 2.60 11.93 18.55
N GLY A 480 3.31 11.49 17.53
CA GLY A 480 4.75 11.23 17.57
C GLY A 480 5.56 12.51 17.36
N PHE A 481 6.82 12.47 17.79
CA PHE A 481 7.77 13.56 17.59
C PHE A 481 7.81 14.03 16.13
N HIS A 482 8.22 15.29 15.96
CA HIS A 482 8.36 15.93 14.65
C HIS A 482 7.06 16.00 13.81
N SER A 483 5.90 15.58 14.35
CA SER A 483 4.60 15.75 13.69
C SER A 483 4.11 17.19 13.72
N GLY A 484 3.37 17.64 12.68
CA GLY A 484 2.84 18.99 12.55
C GLY A 484 3.90 20.10 12.49
N ALA A 485 5.14 19.74 12.16
CA ALA A 485 6.26 20.67 12.12
C ALA A 485 6.15 21.68 10.97
N VAL A 486 5.62 21.23 9.82
CA VAL A 486 5.49 22.05 8.61
C VAL A 486 4.07 22.05 8.03
N ASP A 487 3.76 23.08 7.26
CA ASP A 487 2.53 23.17 6.46
C ASP A 487 2.67 22.44 5.11
N THR A 488 1.65 22.54 4.26
CA THR A 488 1.59 21.91 2.92
C THR A 488 2.66 22.37 1.95
N ASN A 489 3.33 23.47 2.24
CA ASN A 489 4.43 24.05 1.47
C ASN A 489 5.81 23.78 2.12
N CYS A 490 5.90 22.82 3.04
CA CYS A 490 7.11 22.57 3.83
C CYS A 490 7.61 23.79 4.63
N HIS A 491 6.76 24.79 4.89
CA HIS A 491 7.12 25.92 5.73
C HIS A 491 7.02 25.51 7.20
N VAL A 492 8.09 25.76 7.95
CA VAL A 492 8.12 25.48 9.38
C VAL A 492 7.09 26.36 10.10
N ARG A 493 6.25 25.74 10.90
CA ARG A 493 5.27 26.44 11.75
C ARG A 493 5.97 27.13 12.90
N LEU A 494 5.96 28.47 12.87
CA LEU A 494 6.69 29.29 13.83
C LEU A 494 6.10 29.23 15.24
N GLY A 495 6.93 29.49 16.27
CA GLY A 495 6.53 29.55 17.67
C GLY A 495 6.78 28.27 18.47
N GLY A 496 7.58 27.34 17.94
CA GLY A 496 8.00 26.10 18.57
C GLY A 496 7.23 24.87 18.05
N TYR A 497 7.76 23.69 18.36
CA TYR A 497 7.19 22.41 17.96
C TYR A 497 6.24 21.86 19.03
N PRO A 498 5.38 20.90 18.73
CA PRO A 498 5.02 20.36 17.43
C PRO A 498 3.99 21.20 16.66
N GLY A 499 4.34 22.40 16.30
CA GLY A 499 3.66 23.35 15.42
C GLY A 499 2.13 23.36 15.47
N ALA A 500 1.51 22.53 14.68
CA ALA A 500 0.06 22.44 14.54
C ALA A 500 -0.66 21.86 15.79
N PHE A 501 0.04 21.12 16.65
CA PHE A 501 -0.58 20.34 17.76
C PHE A 501 -0.27 20.89 19.15
N ARG A 502 0.47 21.99 19.28
CA ARG A 502 0.94 22.52 20.59
C ARG A 502 -0.18 22.69 21.61
N GLU A 503 -1.29 23.28 21.21
CA GLU A 503 -2.42 23.56 22.11
C GLU A 503 -3.07 22.26 22.59
N ALA A 504 -3.41 21.37 21.67
CA ALA A 504 -4.04 20.10 21.98
C ALA A 504 -3.14 19.20 22.84
N LEU A 505 -1.83 19.24 22.59
CA LEU A 505 -0.84 18.46 23.36
C LEU A 505 -0.42 19.11 24.67
N GLY A 506 -0.74 20.38 24.88
CA GLY A 506 -0.36 21.12 26.09
C GLY A 506 1.17 21.22 26.30
N VAL A 507 1.93 21.30 25.20
CA VAL A 507 3.40 21.36 25.23
C VAL A 507 3.95 22.37 24.23
N SER A 508 5.21 22.75 24.43
CA SER A 508 5.99 23.50 23.43
C SER A 508 7.44 23.00 23.48
N THR A 509 8.00 22.71 22.32
CA THR A 509 9.40 22.31 22.15
C THR A 509 10.16 23.46 21.50
N ASP A 510 11.27 23.86 22.09
CA ASP A 510 12.11 24.96 21.58
C ASP A 510 13.39 24.49 20.89
N GLU A 511 13.77 23.21 21.03
CA GLU A 511 14.97 22.67 20.41
C GLU A 511 14.82 21.16 20.15
N LEU A 512 15.33 20.70 19.01
CA LEU A 512 15.36 19.31 18.58
C LEU A 512 16.74 18.71 18.86
N PHE A 513 16.77 17.53 19.42
CA PHE A 513 17.98 16.78 19.76
C PHE A 513 17.95 15.38 19.13
N PRO A 514 18.14 15.24 17.81
CA PRO A 514 18.32 13.94 17.21
C PRO A 514 19.48 13.19 17.86
N LEU A 515 19.27 11.91 18.14
CA LEU A 515 20.31 11.05 18.71
C LEU A 515 21.17 10.49 17.57
N LEU A 516 22.47 10.32 17.86
CA LEU A 516 23.40 9.71 16.91
C LEU A 516 23.04 8.22 16.70
N PRO A 517 23.47 7.62 15.58
CA PRO A 517 23.37 6.17 15.42
C PRO A 517 23.99 5.46 16.65
N ASP A 518 23.31 4.46 17.16
CA ASP A 518 23.67 3.68 18.35
C ASP A 518 23.66 4.45 19.70
N GLU A 519 23.27 5.73 19.69
CA GLU A 519 23.05 6.49 20.92
C GLU A 519 21.67 6.19 21.50
N THR A 520 21.64 5.93 22.80
CA THR A 520 20.38 5.75 23.55
C THR A 520 20.41 6.64 24.79
N VAL A 521 19.22 7.01 25.26
CA VAL A 521 19.03 7.75 26.52
C VAL A 521 18.07 6.98 27.42
N ALA A 522 18.38 6.91 28.69
CA ALA A 522 17.53 6.21 29.67
C ALA A 522 16.29 7.06 30.02
N LEU A 523 15.16 6.36 30.25
CA LEU A 523 13.89 6.94 30.66
C LEU A 523 13.58 6.60 32.13
N ASP A 524 12.91 7.51 32.85
CA ASP A 524 12.39 7.21 34.18
C ASP A 524 11.26 6.14 34.06
N GLY A 525 11.19 5.25 35.05
CA GLY A 525 10.28 4.10 34.95
C GLY A 525 10.86 2.89 34.21
N GLY A 526 12.06 3.00 33.66
CA GLY A 526 12.77 1.95 32.92
C GLY A 526 12.65 2.13 31.41
N GLY A 527 13.46 1.36 30.68
CA GLY A 527 13.55 1.45 29.21
C GLY A 527 14.47 2.56 28.73
N THR A 528 14.63 2.61 27.42
CA THR A 528 15.50 3.55 26.71
C THR A 528 14.77 4.18 25.53
N ALA A 529 15.34 5.26 25.02
CA ALA A 529 14.93 5.87 23.76
C ALA A 529 16.13 6.04 22.83
N SER A 530 15.88 6.02 21.53
CA SER A 530 16.86 6.18 20.47
C SER A 530 16.33 7.13 19.41
N LEU A 531 17.11 7.39 18.37
CA LEU A 531 16.74 8.13 17.17
C LEU A 531 16.46 9.62 17.39
N TRP A 532 15.66 9.99 18.42
CA TRP A 532 15.16 11.35 18.59
C TRP A 532 14.90 11.70 20.04
N SER A 533 15.18 12.96 20.39
CA SER A 533 14.76 13.59 21.63
C SER A 533 14.47 15.08 21.42
N GLU A 534 13.76 15.70 22.34
CA GLU A 534 13.34 17.10 22.25
C GLU A 534 13.37 17.80 23.61
N ARG A 535 13.61 19.11 23.61
CA ARG A 535 13.49 19.93 24.81
C ARG A 535 12.03 20.37 24.99
N VAL A 536 11.23 19.49 25.56
CA VAL A 536 9.80 19.74 25.83
C VAL A 536 9.61 20.62 27.05
N ARG A 537 8.76 21.63 26.93
CA ARG A 537 8.22 22.44 28.04
C ARG A 537 6.72 22.17 28.16
N LEU A 538 6.27 21.92 29.39
CA LEU A 538 4.86 21.72 29.68
C LEU A 538 4.11 23.05 29.61
N ALA A 539 2.94 23.03 28.95
CA ALA A 539 2.02 24.16 28.77
C ALA A 539 0.58 23.71 29.08
N GLY A 540 0.41 22.90 30.12
CA GLY A 540 -0.86 22.30 30.52
C GLY A 540 -0.83 20.79 30.61
N ALA A 541 0.06 20.11 29.90
CA ALA A 541 0.21 18.66 29.96
C ALA A 541 0.91 18.18 31.24
N ASP A 542 0.70 16.92 31.59
CA ASP A 542 1.42 16.20 32.64
C ASP A 542 2.56 15.37 32.00
N ALA A 543 3.74 15.35 32.66
CA ALA A 543 4.82 14.46 32.30
C ALA A 543 4.47 13.02 32.71
N VAL A 544 4.58 12.09 31.76
CA VAL A 544 4.38 10.66 32.00
C VAL A 544 5.71 9.94 32.17
N THR A 545 6.70 10.31 31.36
CA THR A 545 8.05 9.77 31.36
C THR A 545 9.02 10.90 31.02
N SER A 546 10.19 10.93 31.66
CA SER A 546 11.23 11.93 31.45
C SER A 546 12.58 11.27 31.15
N TYR A 547 13.48 11.98 30.50
CA TYR A 547 14.86 11.54 30.32
C TYR A 547 15.59 11.59 31.68
N THR A 548 16.42 10.60 31.95
CA THR A 548 17.16 10.52 33.21
C THR A 548 18.62 10.94 33.12
N GLU A 549 19.13 11.07 31.88
CA GLU A 549 20.53 11.38 31.63
C GLU A 549 20.70 12.31 30.41
N GLY A 550 21.94 12.68 30.14
CA GLY A 550 22.30 13.55 29.02
C GLY A 550 21.86 15.00 29.18
N PRO A 551 21.87 15.80 28.11
CA PRO A 551 21.54 17.24 28.16
C PRO A 551 20.07 17.53 28.46
N LEU A 552 19.21 16.54 28.38
CA LEU A 552 17.77 16.63 28.61
C LEU A 552 17.32 15.94 29.92
N ALA A 553 18.24 15.58 30.80
CA ALA A 553 17.89 14.98 32.10
C ALA A 553 16.82 15.79 32.83
N GLY A 554 15.70 15.13 33.22
CA GLY A 554 14.54 15.75 33.86
C GLY A 554 13.53 16.41 32.89
N VAL A 555 13.81 16.46 31.58
CA VAL A 555 12.88 16.97 30.58
C VAL A 555 11.87 15.86 30.23
N PRO A 556 10.56 16.16 30.06
CA PRO A 556 9.57 15.18 29.67
C PRO A 556 9.88 14.58 28.27
N ALA A 557 9.81 13.27 28.19
CA ALA A 557 9.93 12.49 26.94
C ALA A 557 8.56 12.02 26.42
N VAL A 558 7.62 11.77 27.35
CA VAL A 558 6.23 11.41 27.02
C VAL A 558 5.32 12.27 27.91
N THR A 559 4.30 12.88 27.30
CA THR A 559 3.33 13.71 28.02
C THR A 559 1.90 13.29 27.71
N ARG A 560 0.99 13.65 28.64
CA ARG A 560 -0.45 13.44 28.50
C ARG A 560 -1.17 14.75 28.87
N HIS A 561 -2.11 15.15 28.02
CA HIS A 561 -2.92 16.35 28.22
C HIS A 561 -4.40 16.01 28.14
N THR A 562 -5.19 16.48 29.08
CA THR A 562 -6.65 16.47 28.97
C THR A 562 -7.06 17.65 28.10
N TYR A 563 -7.68 17.38 26.94
CA TYR A 563 -8.05 18.40 25.98
C TYR A 563 -9.51 18.25 25.59
N GLY A 564 -10.32 19.27 25.91
CA GLY A 564 -11.78 19.17 25.78
C GLY A 564 -12.35 18.04 26.64
N GLU A 565 -13.10 17.13 26.02
CA GLU A 565 -13.67 15.93 26.67
C GLU A 565 -12.77 14.69 26.57
N GLY A 566 -11.67 14.76 25.81
CA GLY A 566 -10.76 13.63 25.57
C GLY A 566 -9.33 13.88 26.02
N VAL A 567 -8.42 13.19 25.37
CA VAL A 567 -7.01 13.12 25.77
C VAL A 567 -6.08 13.18 24.57
N ALA A 568 -5.01 13.96 24.71
CA ALA A 568 -3.92 14.01 23.75
C ALA A 568 -2.59 13.57 24.39
N TRP A 569 -1.89 12.64 23.76
CA TRP A 569 -0.58 12.13 24.15
C TRP A 569 0.48 12.62 23.19
N TYR A 570 1.65 12.94 23.68
CA TYR A 570 2.81 13.29 22.88
C TYR A 570 4.01 12.42 23.22
N LEU A 571 4.59 11.75 22.23
CA LEU A 571 5.83 11.01 22.32
C LEU A 571 6.93 11.84 21.66
N ALA A 572 7.67 12.60 22.48
CA ALA A 572 8.78 13.47 22.04
C ALA A 572 10.08 12.69 21.79
N THR A 573 10.00 11.36 21.69
CA THR A 573 11.13 10.46 21.48
C THR A 573 10.66 9.15 20.83
N HIS A 574 11.62 8.31 20.42
CA HIS A 574 11.36 6.95 19.97
C HIS A 574 11.80 5.95 21.04
N PRO A 575 10.87 5.45 21.87
CA PRO A 575 11.18 4.45 22.90
C PRO A 575 11.60 3.12 22.28
N ASP A 576 12.37 2.32 23.04
CA ASP A 576 12.63 0.93 22.66
C ASP A 576 11.33 0.13 22.48
N PRO A 577 11.34 -0.99 21.74
CA PRO A 577 10.11 -1.71 21.38
C PRO A 577 9.25 -2.12 22.58
N ASP A 578 9.86 -2.59 23.67
CA ASP A 578 9.12 -3.05 24.86
C ASP A 578 8.47 -1.87 25.59
N THR A 579 9.19 -0.76 25.74
CA THR A 579 8.69 0.47 26.34
C THR A 579 7.56 1.08 25.51
N LEU A 580 7.71 1.10 24.18
CA LEU A 580 6.67 1.58 23.26
C LEU A 580 5.42 0.70 23.33
N ALA A 581 5.58 -0.62 23.34
CA ALA A 581 4.48 -1.57 23.44
C ALA A 581 3.70 -1.39 24.75
N ALA A 582 4.40 -1.27 25.88
CA ALA A 582 3.76 -1.02 27.19
C ALA A 582 3.02 0.32 27.23
N LEU A 583 3.57 1.37 26.60
CA LEU A 583 2.93 2.67 26.51
C LEU A 583 1.66 2.63 25.65
N LEU A 584 1.74 2.02 24.47
CA LEU A 584 0.58 1.90 23.57
C LEU A 584 -0.51 1.00 24.18
N ASP A 585 -0.15 -0.03 24.95
CA ASP A 585 -1.13 -0.85 25.68
C ASP A 585 -1.85 -0.04 26.78
N ARG A 586 -1.12 0.81 27.50
CA ARG A 586 -1.72 1.75 28.46
C ARG A 586 -2.70 2.71 27.78
N VAL A 587 -2.28 3.34 26.68
CA VAL A 587 -3.11 4.28 25.92
C VAL A 587 -4.35 3.59 25.35
N ARG A 588 -4.19 2.42 24.76
CA ARG A 588 -5.27 1.59 24.24
C ARG A 588 -6.30 1.26 25.33
N THR A 589 -5.82 0.86 26.51
CA THR A 589 -6.68 0.53 27.66
C THR A 589 -7.44 1.76 28.14
N GLU A 590 -6.78 2.93 28.25
CA GLU A 590 -7.42 4.20 28.60
C GLU A 590 -8.51 4.60 27.59
N ALA A 591 -8.27 4.40 26.29
CA ALA A 591 -9.23 4.65 25.21
C ALA A 591 -10.38 3.62 25.18
N GLY A 592 -10.36 2.60 26.03
CA GLY A 592 -11.38 1.54 26.07
C GLY A 592 -11.36 0.65 24.80
N VAL A 593 -10.21 0.53 24.14
CA VAL A 593 -10.02 -0.35 22.99
C VAL A 593 -9.67 -1.76 23.50
N VAL A 594 -10.39 -2.76 22.99
CA VAL A 594 -10.20 -4.16 23.33
C VAL A 594 -9.74 -4.95 22.11
N PRO A 595 -8.93 -6.01 22.29
CA PRO A 595 -8.59 -6.93 21.20
C PRO A 595 -9.83 -7.57 20.59
N VAL A 596 -9.72 -8.02 19.34
CA VAL A 596 -10.74 -8.88 18.71
C VAL A 596 -11.00 -10.11 19.58
N ARG A 597 -9.92 -10.70 20.08
CA ARG A 597 -9.95 -11.87 20.98
C ARG A 597 -8.63 -11.97 21.74
N GLU A 598 -8.69 -12.41 22.98
CA GLU A 598 -7.47 -12.81 23.71
C GLU A 598 -6.94 -14.14 23.15
N THR A 599 -5.68 -14.15 22.77
CA THR A 599 -5.00 -15.32 22.21
C THR A 599 -3.63 -15.51 22.86
N PRO A 600 -3.09 -16.74 22.84
CA PRO A 600 -1.69 -16.97 23.20
C PRO A 600 -0.73 -16.15 22.32
N GLU A 601 0.45 -15.85 22.86
CA GLU A 601 1.52 -15.19 22.13
C GLU A 601 1.84 -15.92 20.80
N GLY A 602 2.05 -15.17 19.74
CA GLY A 602 2.31 -15.69 18.39
C GLY A 602 1.05 -16.08 17.60
N VAL A 603 -0.15 -15.90 18.16
CA VAL A 603 -1.40 -16.12 17.42
C VAL A 603 -2.04 -14.78 17.06
N GLU A 604 -2.03 -14.49 15.80
CA GLU A 604 -2.75 -13.35 15.21
C GLU A 604 -4.25 -13.67 15.14
N THR A 605 -5.06 -12.67 15.48
CA THR A 605 -6.53 -12.77 15.38
C THR A 605 -7.07 -11.65 14.55
N VAL A 606 -7.86 -12.00 13.53
CA VAL A 606 -8.53 -11.02 12.66
C VAL A 606 -10.00 -11.37 12.53
N LEU A 607 -10.85 -10.34 12.60
CA LEU A 607 -12.30 -10.45 12.45
C LEU A 607 -12.75 -9.92 11.10
N ARG A 608 -13.49 -10.73 10.36
CA ARG A 608 -14.34 -10.27 9.26
C ARG A 608 -15.81 -10.44 9.64
N ARG A 609 -16.58 -9.39 9.47
CA ARG A 609 -17.99 -9.32 9.85
C ARG A 609 -18.88 -9.40 8.62
N GLY A 610 -19.66 -10.48 8.53
CA GLY A 610 -20.71 -10.67 7.55
C GLY A 610 -22.07 -10.19 8.05
N GLU A 611 -23.11 -10.40 7.25
CA GLU A 611 -24.49 -10.04 7.59
C GLU A 611 -25.00 -10.83 8.79
N ASP A 612 -24.87 -12.17 8.75
CA ASP A 612 -25.42 -13.11 9.75
C ASP A 612 -24.38 -13.76 10.65
N ALA A 613 -23.08 -13.57 10.38
CA ALA A 613 -22.01 -14.23 11.08
C ALA A 613 -20.74 -13.39 11.16
N ASP A 614 -19.97 -13.63 12.21
CA ASP A 614 -18.60 -13.16 12.36
C ASP A 614 -17.64 -14.31 11.95
N TYR A 615 -16.62 -13.97 11.15
CA TYR A 615 -15.57 -14.90 10.70
C TYR A 615 -14.27 -14.53 11.40
N VAL A 616 -13.83 -15.38 12.30
CA VAL A 616 -12.61 -15.17 13.09
C VAL A 616 -11.48 -15.98 12.48
N PHE A 617 -10.47 -15.30 11.97
CA PHE A 617 -9.23 -15.90 11.49
C PHE A 617 -8.24 -15.97 12.65
N LEU A 618 -7.70 -17.15 12.87
CA LEU A 618 -6.67 -17.46 13.88
C LEU A 618 -5.45 -17.97 13.13
N ILE A 619 -4.38 -17.19 13.13
CA ILE A 619 -3.15 -17.47 12.38
C ILE A 619 -2.03 -17.68 13.38
N ASN A 620 -1.45 -18.88 13.42
CA ASN A 620 -0.37 -19.18 14.35
C ASN A 620 1.00 -18.99 13.69
N HIS A 621 1.66 -17.90 14.03
CA HIS A 621 3.04 -17.60 13.63
C HIS A 621 4.09 -18.23 14.56
N GLY A 622 3.65 -18.77 15.71
CA GLY A 622 4.51 -19.39 16.72
C GLY A 622 4.94 -20.82 16.35
N GLU A 623 5.80 -21.39 17.19
CA GLU A 623 6.38 -22.72 16.99
C GLU A 623 5.63 -23.85 17.72
N ARG A 624 4.54 -23.54 18.43
CA ARG A 624 3.78 -24.49 19.27
C ARG A 624 2.30 -24.43 18.92
N ASN A 625 1.59 -25.55 19.20
CA ASN A 625 0.14 -25.55 19.16
C ASN A 625 -0.42 -24.52 20.12
N ALA A 626 -1.42 -23.76 19.68
CA ALA A 626 -2.12 -22.77 20.47
C ALA A 626 -3.59 -23.17 20.64
N GLU A 627 -4.08 -23.11 21.87
CA GLU A 627 -5.49 -23.35 22.20
C GLU A 627 -6.19 -21.98 22.30
N VAL A 628 -7.23 -21.77 21.48
CA VAL A 628 -7.98 -20.52 21.45
C VAL A 628 -9.45 -20.76 21.76
N GLN A 629 -10.02 -19.92 22.63
CA GLN A 629 -11.45 -19.94 22.95
C GLN A 629 -12.25 -19.33 21.79
N VAL A 630 -13.31 -20.02 21.39
CA VAL A 630 -14.26 -19.57 20.35
C VAL A 630 -15.69 -19.81 20.84
N ALA A 631 -16.69 -19.35 20.10
CA ALA A 631 -18.08 -19.58 20.47
C ALA A 631 -18.41 -21.11 20.52
N SER A 632 -19.24 -21.50 21.47
CA SER A 632 -19.57 -22.91 21.72
C SER A 632 -20.34 -23.60 20.58
N GLN A 633 -20.89 -22.84 19.65
CA GLN A 633 -21.63 -23.34 18.47
C GLN A 633 -20.97 -22.92 17.16
N ALA A 634 -19.67 -22.66 17.19
CA ALA A 634 -18.91 -22.26 16.02
C ALA A 634 -18.72 -23.41 15.02
N THR A 635 -18.43 -23.06 13.76
CA THR A 635 -18.02 -23.99 12.71
C THR A 635 -16.65 -23.59 12.20
N GLU A 636 -15.73 -24.53 12.13
CA GLU A 636 -14.43 -24.33 11.47
C GLU A 636 -14.64 -24.52 9.95
N LEU A 637 -14.44 -23.44 9.18
CA LEU A 637 -14.86 -23.37 7.78
C LEU A 637 -14.01 -24.24 6.84
N LEU A 638 -12.70 -24.34 7.07
CA LEU A 638 -11.80 -25.06 6.17
C LEU A 638 -12.03 -26.57 6.21
N SER A 639 -12.38 -27.12 7.37
CA SER A 639 -12.73 -28.55 7.51
C SER A 639 -14.23 -28.82 7.46
N GLY A 640 -15.07 -27.79 7.58
CA GLY A 640 -16.53 -27.90 7.70
C GLY A 640 -17.01 -28.50 9.02
N LYS A 641 -16.14 -28.66 10.02
CA LYS A 641 -16.45 -29.31 11.28
C LYS A 641 -17.02 -28.35 12.31
N ARG A 642 -18.02 -28.81 13.07
CA ARG A 642 -18.51 -28.10 14.24
C ARG A 642 -17.45 -28.09 15.34
N VAL A 643 -17.28 -26.97 16.02
CA VAL A 643 -16.35 -26.83 17.14
C VAL A 643 -17.02 -27.36 18.42
N ASP A 644 -16.45 -28.41 18.97
CA ASP A 644 -16.93 -28.99 20.23
C ASP A 644 -16.25 -28.31 21.44
N GLY A 645 -17.04 -27.91 22.44
CA GLY A 645 -16.52 -27.34 23.68
C GLY A 645 -16.01 -25.91 23.60
N GLY A 646 -16.25 -25.19 22.48
CA GLY A 646 -15.89 -23.79 22.33
C GLY A 646 -14.38 -23.52 22.35
N ARG A 647 -13.57 -24.45 21.84
CA ARG A 647 -12.12 -24.35 21.78
C ARG A 647 -11.56 -24.95 20.50
N VAL A 648 -10.59 -24.29 19.90
CA VAL A 648 -9.85 -24.79 18.73
C VAL A 648 -8.36 -24.82 18.99
N THR A 649 -7.69 -25.79 18.39
CA THR A 649 -6.23 -25.88 18.37
C THR A 649 -5.71 -25.38 17.04
N VAL A 650 -4.80 -24.41 17.06
CA VAL A 650 -4.12 -23.90 15.87
C VAL A 650 -2.68 -24.39 15.88
N ALA A 651 -2.33 -25.23 14.91
CA ALA A 651 -0.97 -25.77 14.81
C ALA A 651 0.05 -24.69 14.37
N PRO A 652 1.35 -24.89 14.61
CA PRO A 652 2.40 -23.97 14.13
C PRO A 652 2.31 -23.73 12.62
N GLY A 653 2.33 -22.49 12.20
CA GLY A 653 2.26 -22.11 10.79
C GLY A 653 0.90 -22.30 10.12
N ASP A 654 -0.13 -22.75 10.87
CA ASP A 654 -1.46 -23.03 10.35
C ASP A 654 -2.44 -21.87 10.55
N VAL A 655 -3.56 -21.95 9.85
CA VAL A 655 -4.68 -21.02 9.92
C VAL A 655 -5.97 -21.79 10.18
N VAL A 656 -6.74 -21.33 11.14
CA VAL A 656 -8.10 -21.81 11.44
C VAL A 656 -9.06 -20.66 11.22
N VAL A 657 -10.17 -20.90 10.53
CA VAL A 657 -11.20 -19.89 10.28
C VAL A 657 -12.52 -20.34 10.89
N VAL A 658 -12.99 -19.60 11.87
CA VAL A 658 -14.17 -19.95 12.65
C VAL A 658 -15.34 -19.03 12.30
N ARG A 659 -16.46 -19.64 11.90
CA ARG A 659 -17.76 -18.97 11.75
C ARG A 659 -18.50 -18.99 13.08
N GLU A 660 -18.82 -17.82 13.59
CA GLU A 660 -19.61 -17.61 14.81
C GLU A 660 -20.93 -16.91 14.44
N SER A 661 -22.06 -17.41 14.94
CA SER A 661 -23.35 -16.73 14.73
C SER A 661 -23.42 -15.47 15.56
N ARG A 662 -23.95 -14.39 14.99
CA ARG A 662 -24.15 -13.10 15.66
C ARG A 662 -25.39 -13.11 16.52
#